data_784c900aca50910c337ae42ce627ce1d
#
_entry.id   784c900aca50910c337ae42ce627ce1d
#
_cell.length_a   1.000
_cell.length_b   1.000
_cell.length_c   1.000
_cell.angle_alpha   90.00
_cell.angle_beta   90.00
_cell.angle_gamma   90.00
#
_symmetry.space_group_name_H-M   'P 1'
#
loop_
_entity.id
_entity.type
_entity.pdbx_description
1 polymer ?
#
loop_
_entity_poly.entity_id
_entity_poly.type
_entity_poly.pdbx_seq_one_letter_code
_entity_poly.pdbx_strand_id
1 'polypeptide(L)'
;MNVVAHTPPPVPVPPPTRPAPVRARRRRRRFALVTAVVTALAAASAAVGLDPVPASAASVDTSAWYVLVNRNSGKALDVYNLATNDGARITQWTRGDGAWQQWQFVDSGGGYYRLRSRHSGKVLDVYNRSTADGAAVVQWSDGNGTNQQFRLADSSDGHVRLINRNSGKAVEVQNASTADGANVVQYSDWGGNNQQWQLVRVDGGGNPPTNPPGGTFTNPVVWQDFADVDIIRVGEVYYMSASTMHYSPGAPILRSYDLVNWEFAGHSVPRLEFGSKYDLSGGRAYVDGIWASTLNYRPSNRTYYWAGCVDFAQTHIYTASAVDGTWSRHTTIPNCYYDAGLLVDDNDTMYVAYGNGAISVAQLSADGRSQVRNQQVFTTPSSIGTLEGARFYKRNGSYYIWLTRPANGQYVLKASNPFGPYEIRQVLLDLPGPIAGGGVPHQGGLVQTQNGQWYYMAFTDAYPGGRMPTLAPISWTSDGWPVLQTVNGVWGSTYPNPLPLRSVRPLTGADTFTGTTLGPQWEWNHNPDNTRWSVGNGLRLQTATVTGDLYAARNTVTHRIQGPTSTATIELDYSTMRDGDRSGLAMLRQSSAWIGVRRDNGTTRVVMTNNLTMDSNWNTTGTGTEAAGAAVSGGRIWLRASADIRPGSGRQARFSYSTDGVSFTTLGPAFTLNNAWQFFMGYRFGIFNYATQTLGGAVTVRRFDLSTP
;
A
#
# COMPACT_ATOMS: atom_id res chain seq x y z
N MET A 1 47.95 -7.04 37.08
CA MET A 1 48.72 -6.09 36.27
C MET A 1 47.75 -5.34 35.40
N ASN A 2 47.40 -4.13 35.77
CA ASN A 2 46.50 -3.23 35.07
C ASN A 2 47.28 -2.49 33.99
N VAL A 3 46.79 -2.55 32.72
CA VAL A 3 47.26 -1.67 31.67
C VAL A 3 46.11 -0.71 31.34
N VAL A 4 46.32 0.56 31.72
CA VAL A 4 45.43 1.69 31.40
C VAL A 4 45.83 2.18 30.01
N ALA A 5 44.88 2.18 29.06
CA ALA A 5 45.03 2.80 27.73
C ALA A 5 44.61 4.27 27.80
N HIS A 6 45.58 5.17 27.54
CA HIS A 6 45.33 6.60 27.36
C HIS A 6 44.75 6.91 25.99
N THR A 7 43.62 7.61 25.97
CA THR A 7 43.07 8.28 24.78
C THR A 7 43.67 9.69 24.64
N PRO A 8 44.09 10.12 23.43
CA PRO A 8 44.57 11.50 23.22
C PRO A 8 43.41 12.50 23.05
N PRO A 9 43.65 13.78 23.35
CA PRO A 9 42.62 14.84 23.31
C PRO A 9 42.28 15.28 21.87
N PRO A 10 41.08 15.85 21.62
CA PRO A 10 40.64 16.26 20.30
C PRO A 10 41.33 17.55 19.83
N VAL A 11 41.65 17.58 18.53
CA VAL A 11 42.24 18.71 17.82
C VAL A 11 41.14 19.74 17.50
N PRO A 12 41.37 21.07 17.67
CA PRO A 12 40.36 22.09 17.40
C PRO A 12 40.23 22.36 15.88
N VAL A 13 38.97 22.46 15.43
CA VAL A 13 38.59 22.82 14.07
C VAL A 13 38.57 24.34 13.93
N PRO A 14 39.18 24.92 12.88
CA PRO A 14 39.14 26.37 12.64
C PRO A 14 37.78 26.83 12.04
N PRO A 15 37.37 28.10 12.29
CA PRO A 15 36.08 28.61 11.84
C PRO A 15 36.07 28.90 10.33
N PRO A 16 34.88 28.86 9.65
CA PRO A 16 34.78 29.07 8.22
C PRO A 16 34.95 30.56 7.84
N THR A 17 35.74 30.81 6.82
CA THR A 17 36.01 32.13 6.23
C THR A 17 34.80 32.55 5.36
N ARG A 18 34.37 33.82 5.50
CA ARG A 18 33.36 34.47 4.70
C ARG A 18 33.89 34.74 3.27
N PRO A 19 33.10 34.56 2.20
CA PRO A 19 33.45 35.05 0.88
C PRO A 19 33.12 36.54 0.72
N ALA A 20 34.03 37.24 0.03
CA ALA A 20 33.94 38.68 -0.27
C ALA A 20 32.92 38.98 -1.39
N PRO A 21 32.39 40.22 -1.48
CA PRO A 21 31.32 40.58 -2.42
C PRO A 21 31.85 40.81 -3.82
N VAL A 22 31.20 40.20 -4.82
CA VAL A 22 31.47 40.39 -6.24
C VAL A 22 30.71 41.66 -6.71
N ARG A 23 31.45 42.66 -7.23
CA ARG A 23 30.93 43.85 -7.87
C ARG A 23 30.27 43.52 -9.20
N ALA A 24 28.98 43.84 -9.33
CA ALA A 24 28.25 43.77 -10.60
C ALA A 24 28.55 44.99 -11.47
N ARG A 25 29.11 44.79 -12.66
CA ARG A 25 29.25 45.83 -13.73
C ARG A 25 27.93 46.02 -14.44
N ARG A 26 27.36 47.22 -14.35
CA ARG A 26 26.23 47.71 -15.15
C ARG A 26 26.66 47.79 -16.64
N ARG A 27 26.01 47.09 -17.53
CA ARG A 27 25.93 47.42 -18.97
C ARG A 27 24.52 47.94 -19.28
N ARG A 28 24.46 49.23 -19.62
CA ARG A 28 23.27 49.86 -20.22
C ARG A 28 23.15 49.38 -21.68
N ARG A 29 21.97 48.88 -22.03
CA ARG A 29 21.51 48.90 -23.44
C ARG A 29 20.14 49.54 -23.49
N ARG A 30 20.09 50.61 -24.35
CA ARG A 30 18.89 51.35 -24.75
C ARG A 30 18.06 50.42 -25.65
N PHE A 31 16.75 50.41 -25.47
CA PHE A 31 15.81 50.02 -26.51
C PHE A 31 14.69 51.04 -26.61
N ALA A 32 14.35 51.29 -27.88
CA ALA A 32 13.49 52.36 -28.34
C ALA A 32 12.01 52.04 -28.10
N LEU A 33 11.25 53.14 -27.85
CA LEU A 33 9.79 53.16 -27.89
C LEU A 33 9.29 52.84 -29.31
N VAL A 34 8.28 52.00 -29.43
CA VAL A 34 7.35 51.95 -30.54
C VAL A 34 5.94 52.11 -29.97
N THR A 35 5.35 53.25 -30.28
CA THR A 35 3.98 53.59 -29.96
C THR A 35 3.05 52.98 -31.02
N ALA A 36 2.07 52.18 -30.64
CA ALA A 36 0.94 51.80 -31.51
C ALA A 36 -0.36 52.25 -30.83
N VAL A 37 -1.02 53.16 -31.45
CA VAL A 37 -2.37 53.64 -31.15
C VAL A 37 -3.35 52.59 -31.71
N VAL A 38 -4.27 52.07 -30.88
CA VAL A 38 -5.45 51.35 -31.35
C VAL A 38 -6.70 52.02 -30.76
N THR A 39 -7.53 52.44 -31.67
CA THR A 39 -8.78 53.13 -31.51
C THR A 39 -9.84 52.28 -30.79
N ALA A 40 -10.54 52.90 -29.85
CA ALA A 40 -11.69 52.31 -29.16
C ALA A 40 -12.92 52.29 -30.06
N LEU A 41 -13.60 51.14 -30.17
CA LEU A 41 -15.03 51.04 -30.53
C LEU A 41 -15.80 50.61 -29.28
N ALA A 42 -16.66 51.51 -28.83
CA ALA A 42 -17.62 51.24 -27.78
C ALA A 42 -18.81 50.45 -28.36
N ALA A 43 -19.03 49.25 -27.83
CA ALA A 43 -20.31 48.54 -27.95
C ALA A 43 -20.88 48.40 -26.53
N ALA A 44 -21.98 49.09 -26.28
CA ALA A 44 -22.73 48.98 -25.04
C ALA A 44 -23.49 47.66 -25.01
N SER A 45 -23.08 46.78 -24.14
CA SER A 45 -23.86 45.59 -23.73
C SER A 45 -24.33 45.81 -22.30
N ALA A 46 -25.64 45.83 -22.11
CA ALA A 46 -26.26 45.91 -20.80
C ALA A 46 -25.84 44.71 -19.94
N ALA A 47 -24.98 44.94 -18.96
CA ALA A 47 -24.67 44.02 -17.92
C ALA A 47 -25.83 44.00 -16.91
N VAL A 48 -26.57 42.89 -16.89
CA VAL A 48 -27.42 42.55 -15.74
C VAL A 48 -26.44 42.26 -14.59
N GLY A 49 -26.45 43.13 -13.60
CA GLY A 49 -25.65 42.94 -12.38
C GLY A 49 -26.13 41.70 -11.65
N LEU A 50 -25.33 40.63 -11.74
CA LEU A 50 -25.33 39.57 -10.74
C LEU A 50 -24.41 40.06 -9.63
N ASP A 51 -24.99 40.50 -8.53
CA ASP A 51 -24.24 40.73 -7.30
C ASP A 51 -23.45 39.42 -7.00
N PRO A 52 -22.14 39.53 -6.70
CA PRO A 52 -21.40 38.33 -6.27
C PRO A 52 -22.06 37.86 -4.99
N VAL A 53 -22.62 36.65 -5.03
CA VAL A 53 -23.06 35.93 -3.83
C VAL A 53 -21.85 35.93 -2.90
N PRO A 54 -21.91 36.50 -1.69
CA PRO A 54 -20.77 36.45 -0.78
C PRO A 54 -20.43 34.97 -0.54
N ALA A 55 -19.18 34.59 -0.77
CA ALA A 55 -18.69 33.28 -0.45
C ALA A 55 -19.06 32.97 1.00
N SER A 56 -19.83 31.93 1.24
CA SER A 56 -20.22 31.51 2.58
C SER A 56 -18.96 31.27 3.39
N ALA A 57 -18.73 32.08 4.44
CA ALA A 57 -17.60 31.90 5.33
C ALA A 57 -17.61 30.44 5.86
N ALA A 58 -16.46 29.80 5.88
CA ALA A 58 -16.34 28.45 6.40
C ALA A 58 -16.93 28.38 7.82
N SER A 59 -18.05 27.69 7.97
CA SER A 59 -18.68 27.49 9.27
C SER A 59 -18.11 26.24 9.92
N VAL A 60 -17.67 26.34 11.18
CA VAL A 60 -17.22 25.20 11.99
C VAL A 60 -18.26 24.85 13.04
N ASP A 61 -18.47 23.56 13.26
CA ASP A 61 -19.25 23.03 14.37
C ASP A 61 -18.34 23.00 15.62
N THR A 62 -18.60 23.91 16.58
CA THR A 62 -17.78 24.02 17.80
C THR A 62 -17.94 22.84 18.76
N SER A 63 -18.90 21.95 18.54
CA SER A 63 -19.04 20.70 19.28
C SER A 63 -18.18 19.56 18.73
N ALA A 64 -17.67 19.72 17.50
CA ALA A 64 -16.93 18.67 16.78
C ALA A 64 -15.41 18.79 16.94
N TRP A 65 -14.73 17.68 16.70
CA TRP A 65 -13.28 17.60 16.57
C TRP A 65 -12.87 17.55 15.10
N TYR A 66 -11.75 18.19 14.78
CA TYR A 66 -11.23 18.31 13.41
C TYR A 66 -9.75 17.93 13.37
N VAL A 67 -9.33 17.30 12.26
CA VAL A 67 -7.93 17.24 11.84
C VAL A 67 -7.71 18.35 10.79
N LEU A 68 -6.69 19.17 10.98
CA LEU A 68 -6.32 20.21 10.03
C LEU A 68 -5.22 19.69 9.11
N VAL A 69 -5.54 19.47 7.83
CA VAL A 69 -4.62 18.88 6.85
C VAL A 69 -4.04 19.98 5.97
N ASN A 70 -2.71 20.09 5.95
CA ASN A 70 -2.00 21.10 5.17
C ASN A 70 -2.10 20.83 3.67
N ARG A 71 -2.48 21.82 2.87
CA ARG A 71 -2.67 21.68 1.41
C ARG A 71 -1.38 21.33 0.67
N ASN A 72 -0.23 21.84 1.12
CA ASN A 72 1.05 21.64 0.46
C ASN A 72 1.59 20.22 0.67
N SER A 73 1.45 19.69 1.88
CA SER A 73 2.07 18.43 2.28
C SER A 73 1.12 17.25 2.42
N GLY A 74 -0.21 17.51 2.54
CA GLY A 74 -1.20 16.50 2.90
C GLY A 74 -1.08 15.99 4.35
N LYS A 75 -0.26 16.64 5.19
CA LYS A 75 0.00 16.24 6.57
C LYS A 75 -0.87 17.00 7.57
N ALA A 76 -1.09 16.39 8.75
CA ALA A 76 -1.92 16.94 9.82
C ALA A 76 -1.15 17.88 10.73
N LEU A 77 -1.84 18.91 11.26
CA LEU A 77 -1.39 19.74 12.38
C LEU A 77 -1.27 18.87 13.64
N ASP A 78 -0.12 18.84 14.26
CA ASP A 78 0.31 17.79 15.20
C ASP A 78 0.99 18.38 16.43
N VAL A 79 0.61 17.89 17.62
CA VAL A 79 1.38 18.16 18.86
C VAL A 79 2.60 17.25 18.88
N TYR A 80 3.79 17.84 18.70
CA TYR A 80 5.01 17.07 18.57
C TYR A 80 5.28 16.18 19.80
N ASN A 81 5.62 14.93 19.51
CA ASN A 81 6.02 13.92 20.50
C ASN A 81 5.00 13.68 21.62
N LEU A 82 3.69 13.86 21.32
CA LEU A 82 2.59 13.63 22.28
C LEU A 82 2.73 14.48 23.58
N ALA A 83 3.39 15.61 23.49
CA ALA A 83 3.66 16.46 24.65
C ALA A 83 2.37 17.05 25.25
N THR A 84 2.32 17.20 26.57
CA THR A 84 1.18 17.79 27.29
C THR A 84 1.53 19.08 28.04
N ASN A 85 2.80 19.49 28.05
CA ASN A 85 3.28 20.70 28.71
C ASN A 85 3.02 21.98 27.90
N ASP A 86 3.02 23.12 28.58
CA ASP A 86 3.03 24.44 27.94
C ASP A 86 4.34 24.63 27.16
N GLY A 87 4.25 25.31 26.02
CA GLY A 87 5.38 25.57 25.12
C GLY A 87 5.77 24.38 24.23
N ALA A 88 5.07 23.26 24.31
CA ALA A 88 5.33 22.15 23.40
C ALA A 88 5.03 22.58 21.96
N ARG A 89 5.97 22.30 21.08
CA ARG A 89 5.93 22.76 19.70
C ARG A 89 4.84 22.05 18.88
N ILE A 90 4.25 22.79 17.96
CA ILE A 90 3.35 22.27 16.97
C ILE A 90 4.14 21.99 15.67
N THR A 91 3.88 20.86 15.08
CA THR A 91 4.50 20.42 13.84
C THR A 91 3.43 19.97 12.84
N GLN A 92 3.83 19.65 11.63
CA GLN A 92 3.04 18.75 10.80
C GLN A 92 3.56 17.32 10.92
N TRP A 93 2.65 16.36 10.79
CA TRP A 93 3.00 14.94 10.75
C TRP A 93 2.06 14.18 9.83
N THR A 94 2.50 13.03 9.30
CA THR A 94 1.62 12.11 8.56
C THR A 94 0.34 11.89 9.35
N ARG A 95 -0.79 12.08 8.70
CA ARG A 95 -2.11 12.01 9.33
C ARG A 95 -2.37 10.59 9.86
N GLY A 96 -2.69 10.47 11.13
CA GLY A 96 -3.04 9.22 11.81
C GLY A 96 -4.30 9.35 12.69
N ASP A 97 -4.95 10.53 12.68
CA ASP A 97 -6.14 10.88 13.45
C ASP A 97 -6.02 10.60 14.96
N GLY A 98 -4.80 10.56 15.50
CA GLY A 98 -4.58 10.48 16.94
C GLY A 98 -5.07 11.73 17.66
N ALA A 99 -5.40 11.62 18.96
CA ALA A 99 -5.92 12.74 19.75
C ALA A 99 -5.03 13.99 19.69
N TRP A 100 -3.71 13.82 19.49
CA TRP A 100 -2.73 14.89 19.35
C TRP A 100 -2.75 15.60 17.97
N GLN A 101 -3.55 15.11 17.02
CA GLN A 101 -3.85 15.74 15.74
C GLN A 101 -5.28 16.28 15.67
N GLN A 102 -6.07 16.08 16.73
CA GLN A 102 -7.47 16.48 16.77
C GLN A 102 -7.66 17.78 17.54
N TRP A 103 -8.37 18.71 16.93
CA TRP A 103 -8.56 20.06 17.41
C TRP A 103 -10.04 20.44 17.44
N GLN A 104 -10.52 21.01 18.55
CA GLN A 104 -11.86 21.55 18.69
C GLN A 104 -11.79 23.09 18.58
N PHE A 105 -12.69 23.66 17.80
CA PHE A 105 -12.83 25.11 17.71
C PHE A 105 -13.69 25.61 18.88
N VAL A 106 -13.07 26.37 19.78
CA VAL A 106 -13.75 27.00 20.92
C VAL A 106 -14.02 28.44 20.57
N ASP A 107 -15.30 28.85 20.49
CA ASP A 107 -15.69 30.20 20.12
C ASP A 107 -15.09 31.25 21.07
N SER A 108 -14.56 32.33 20.51
CA SER A 108 -13.95 33.46 21.24
C SER A 108 -14.60 34.78 20.92
N GLY A 109 -15.73 34.73 20.20
CA GLY A 109 -16.49 35.89 19.76
C GLY A 109 -15.89 36.65 18.58
N GLY A 110 -16.72 37.33 17.82
CA GLY A 110 -16.30 38.14 16.68
C GLY A 110 -15.72 37.36 15.50
N GLY A 111 -16.08 36.06 15.35
CA GLY A 111 -15.57 35.17 14.29
C GLY A 111 -14.18 34.60 14.56
N TYR A 112 -13.73 34.65 15.83
CA TYR A 112 -12.46 34.10 16.25
C TYR A 112 -12.68 32.82 17.10
N TYR A 113 -11.75 31.87 16.96
CA TYR A 113 -11.76 30.59 17.66
C TYR A 113 -10.40 30.32 18.29
N ARG A 114 -10.39 29.60 19.44
CA ARG A 114 -9.22 28.92 19.97
C ARG A 114 -9.28 27.48 19.51
N LEU A 115 -8.17 26.91 19.11
CA LEU A 115 -8.09 25.51 18.69
C LEU A 115 -7.57 24.68 19.87
N ARG A 116 -8.47 23.90 20.51
CA ARG A 116 -8.16 23.05 21.67
C ARG A 116 -7.72 21.68 21.23
N SER A 117 -6.55 21.23 21.65
CA SER A 117 -6.06 19.87 21.43
C SER A 117 -6.89 18.86 22.23
N ARG A 118 -7.35 17.78 21.58
CA ARG A 118 -8.04 16.67 22.27
C ARG A 118 -7.11 15.90 23.20
N HIS A 119 -5.81 15.86 22.90
CA HIS A 119 -4.81 15.14 23.68
C HIS A 119 -4.46 15.84 24.99
N SER A 120 -4.15 17.11 24.94
CA SER A 120 -3.63 17.84 26.10
C SER A 120 -4.64 18.78 26.77
N GLY A 121 -5.76 19.07 26.11
CA GLY A 121 -6.74 20.09 26.54
C GLY A 121 -6.22 21.52 26.38
N LYS A 122 -4.97 21.71 25.97
CA LYS A 122 -4.35 23.02 25.73
C LYS A 122 -4.77 23.58 24.36
N VAL A 123 -4.51 24.90 24.17
CA VAL A 123 -4.88 25.56 22.91
C VAL A 123 -3.66 25.95 22.09
N LEU A 124 -3.89 26.09 20.78
CA LEU A 124 -2.91 26.61 19.84
C LEU A 124 -2.52 28.05 20.24
N ASP A 125 -1.24 28.35 20.26
CA ASP A 125 -0.69 29.60 20.79
C ASP A 125 0.47 30.09 19.93
N VAL A 126 0.46 31.38 19.59
CA VAL A 126 1.65 32.02 19.03
C VAL A 126 2.56 32.42 20.20
N TYR A 127 3.70 31.73 20.31
CA TYR A 127 4.59 31.81 21.44
C TYR A 127 5.00 33.24 21.78
N ASN A 128 4.92 33.57 23.06
CA ASN A 128 5.31 34.88 23.64
C ASN A 128 4.57 36.05 23.02
N ARG A 129 3.35 35.87 22.47
CA ARG A 129 2.53 36.91 21.78
C ARG A 129 3.30 37.62 20.66
N SER A 130 4.25 36.93 20.04
CA SER A 130 5.07 37.49 18.97
C SER A 130 4.23 37.93 17.79
N THR A 131 4.64 39.05 17.15
CA THR A 131 4.06 39.52 15.88
C THR A 131 5.04 39.32 14.71
N ALA A 132 6.21 38.72 14.95
CA ALA A 132 7.24 38.52 13.94
C ALA A 132 6.89 37.34 12.99
N ASP A 133 7.36 37.44 11.74
CA ASP A 133 7.37 36.30 10.83
C ASP A 133 8.31 35.22 11.35
N GLY A 134 7.90 33.95 11.19
CA GLY A 134 8.65 32.79 11.67
C GLY A 134 8.50 32.50 13.17
N ALA A 135 7.66 33.28 13.90
CA ALA A 135 7.42 32.99 15.31
C ALA A 135 6.75 31.63 15.49
N ALA A 136 7.25 30.86 16.47
CA ALA A 136 6.79 29.50 16.72
C ALA A 136 5.32 29.45 17.12
N VAL A 137 4.61 28.45 16.60
CA VAL A 137 3.30 28.04 17.10
C VAL A 137 3.52 26.86 18.04
N VAL A 138 2.94 26.97 19.23
CA VAL A 138 3.06 26.01 20.31
C VAL A 138 1.67 25.68 20.86
N GLN A 139 1.58 24.71 21.79
CA GLN A 139 0.40 24.61 22.65
C GLN A 139 0.66 25.32 23.97
N TRP A 140 -0.39 25.90 24.54
CA TRP A 140 -0.34 26.56 25.86
C TRP A 140 -1.65 26.41 26.62
N SER A 141 -1.60 26.53 27.95
CA SER A 141 -2.81 26.59 28.77
C SER A 141 -3.76 27.69 28.27
N ASP A 142 -5.06 27.39 28.21
CA ASP A 142 -6.07 28.30 27.66
C ASP A 142 -6.24 29.53 28.55
N GLY A 143 -5.67 30.64 28.12
CA GLY A 143 -5.77 31.95 28.76
C GLY A 143 -6.66 32.94 27.99
N ASN A 144 -7.28 32.49 26.89
CA ASN A 144 -8.11 33.31 26.00
C ASN A 144 -7.39 34.59 25.49
N GLY A 145 -6.04 34.55 25.39
CA GLY A 145 -5.26 35.66 24.85
C GLY A 145 -5.45 35.83 23.34
N THR A 146 -5.26 37.05 22.82
CA THR A 146 -5.40 37.30 21.38
C THR A 146 -4.42 36.49 20.52
N ASN A 147 -3.27 36.10 21.07
CA ASN A 147 -2.29 35.18 20.44
C ASN A 147 -2.77 33.73 20.35
N GLN A 148 -3.84 33.36 21.07
CA GLN A 148 -4.49 32.05 21.05
C GLN A 148 -5.76 32.06 20.18
N GLN A 149 -6.14 33.19 19.62
CA GLN A 149 -7.37 33.36 18.89
C GLN A 149 -7.10 33.49 17.38
N PHE A 150 -7.82 32.71 16.58
CA PHE A 150 -7.63 32.63 15.13
C PHE A 150 -8.98 32.74 14.43
N ARG A 151 -9.04 33.55 13.38
CA ARG A 151 -10.19 33.54 12.45
C ARG A 151 -9.88 32.63 11.26
N LEU A 152 -10.91 32.07 10.67
CA LEU A 152 -10.83 31.37 9.41
C LEU A 152 -10.94 32.35 8.25
N ALA A 153 -9.97 32.33 7.35
CA ALA A 153 -10.02 33.03 6.09
C ALA A 153 -10.15 32.00 4.96
N ASP A 154 -11.22 32.09 4.19
CA ASP A 154 -11.50 31.16 3.11
C ASP A 154 -10.38 31.17 2.05
N SER A 155 -10.12 30.01 1.49
CA SER A 155 -9.24 29.76 0.37
C SER A 155 -9.96 28.90 -0.66
N SER A 156 -9.36 28.67 -1.84
CA SER A 156 -10.00 27.81 -2.85
C SER A 156 -10.15 26.37 -2.39
N ASP A 157 -11.10 25.66 -2.98
CA ASP A 157 -11.33 24.22 -2.84
C ASP A 157 -11.62 23.77 -1.39
N GLY A 158 -12.33 24.61 -0.63
CA GLY A 158 -12.74 24.30 0.74
C GLY A 158 -11.61 24.32 1.78
N HIS A 159 -10.46 24.90 1.44
CA HIS A 159 -9.38 25.14 2.38
C HIS A 159 -9.57 26.48 3.09
N VAL A 160 -8.98 26.61 4.29
CA VAL A 160 -8.97 27.84 5.10
C VAL A 160 -7.54 28.18 5.52
N ARG A 161 -7.34 29.47 5.85
CA ARG A 161 -6.14 29.93 6.55
C ARG A 161 -6.51 30.35 7.96
N LEU A 162 -5.67 30.00 8.92
CA LEU A 162 -5.85 30.37 10.33
C LEU A 162 -5.11 31.70 10.56
N ILE A 163 -5.86 32.79 10.70
CA ILE A 163 -5.28 34.13 10.87
C ILE A 163 -5.30 34.53 12.36
N ASN A 164 -4.14 34.68 12.94
CA ASN A 164 -3.96 35.01 14.35
C ASN A 164 -4.51 36.44 14.64
N ARG A 165 -5.28 36.56 15.72
CA ARG A 165 -5.90 37.87 16.12
C ARG A 165 -4.90 38.91 16.57
N ASN A 166 -3.80 38.49 17.21
CA ASN A 166 -2.78 39.37 17.75
C ASN A 166 -1.88 39.98 16.66
N SER A 167 -1.46 39.15 15.70
CA SER A 167 -0.47 39.53 14.68
C SER A 167 -1.07 39.82 13.29
N GLY A 168 -2.28 39.32 13.00
CA GLY A 168 -2.85 39.33 11.66
C GLY A 168 -2.19 38.34 10.69
N LYS A 169 -1.28 37.47 11.16
CA LYS A 169 -0.51 36.57 10.33
C LYS A 169 -1.17 35.20 10.23
N ALA A 170 -0.83 34.43 9.17
CA ALA A 170 -1.31 33.10 8.92
C ALA A 170 -0.44 32.05 9.60
N VAL A 171 -1.07 30.97 10.07
CA VAL A 171 -0.39 29.76 10.52
C VAL A 171 0.11 28.96 9.32
N GLU A 172 1.41 28.66 9.25
CA GLU A 172 2.01 27.95 8.13
C GLU A 172 2.97 26.84 8.55
N VAL A 173 3.18 25.91 7.63
CA VAL A 173 4.33 24.98 7.72
C VAL A 173 5.57 25.72 7.25
N GLN A 174 6.56 25.81 8.13
CA GLN A 174 7.81 26.53 7.90
C GLN A 174 8.52 26.07 6.63
N ASN A 175 8.96 27.02 5.79
CA ASN A 175 9.68 26.79 4.54
C ASN A 175 8.92 25.89 3.54
N ALA A 176 7.60 25.81 3.62
CA ALA A 176 6.76 24.93 2.80
C ALA A 176 7.26 23.46 2.82
N SER A 177 7.85 23.01 3.92
CA SER A 177 8.37 21.67 4.09
C SER A 177 7.25 20.63 3.91
N THR A 178 7.59 19.46 3.34
CA THR A 178 6.69 18.30 3.26
C THR A 178 7.11 17.18 4.21
N ALA A 179 8.15 17.36 5.02
CA ALA A 179 8.67 16.35 5.94
C ALA A 179 7.82 16.24 7.22
N ASP A 180 7.76 15.05 7.81
CA ASP A 180 7.25 14.85 9.16
C ASP A 180 8.13 15.60 10.18
N GLY A 181 7.49 16.17 11.20
CA GLY A 181 8.16 16.95 12.23
C GLY A 181 8.56 18.37 11.82
N ALA A 182 8.21 18.81 10.61
CA ALA A 182 8.44 20.21 10.20
C ALA A 182 7.64 21.16 11.10
N ASN A 183 8.29 22.25 11.53
CA ASN A 183 7.70 23.22 12.46
C ASN A 183 6.52 23.94 11.82
N VAL A 184 5.53 24.24 12.64
CA VAL A 184 4.47 25.17 12.33
C VAL A 184 4.79 26.53 12.98
N VAL A 185 4.70 27.59 12.20
CA VAL A 185 5.01 28.97 12.58
C VAL A 185 3.89 29.90 12.12
N GLN A 186 3.89 31.14 12.57
CA GLN A 186 3.13 32.20 11.90
C GLN A 186 3.98 32.93 10.87
N TYR A 187 3.37 33.38 9.79
CA TYR A 187 4.02 34.17 8.76
C TYR A 187 3.04 35.13 8.11
N SER A 188 3.55 36.23 7.46
CA SER A 188 2.71 37.15 6.70
C SER A 188 1.79 36.37 5.76
N ASP A 189 0.49 36.75 5.75
CA ASP A 189 -0.51 36.03 4.93
C ASP A 189 -0.30 36.37 3.44
N TRP A 190 0.23 35.41 2.70
CA TRP A 190 0.44 35.49 1.25
C TRP A 190 -0.36 34.43 0.46
N GLY A 191 -1.17 33.60 1.15
CA GLY A 191 -2.08 32.63 0.55
C GLY A 191 -1.40 31.42 -0.04
N GLY A 192 -0.15 31.09 0.33
CA GLY A 192 0.55 29.89 -0.13
C GLY A 192 -0.10 28.59 0.33
N ASN A 193 0.12 27.50 -0.41
CA ASN A 193 -0.46 26.19 -0.06
C ASN A 193 -0.03 25.71 1.34
N ASN A 194 1.17 26.07 1.81
CA ASN A 194 1.65 25.75 3.16
C ASN A 194 0.94 26.55 4.28
N GLN A 195 0.15 27.57 3.95
CA GLN A 195 -0.72 28.34 4.86
C GLN A 195 -2.17 27.86 4.82
N GLN A 196 -2.52 26.97 3.90
CA GLN A 196 -3.88 26.52 3.66
C GLN A 196 -4.11 25.16 4.30
N TRP A 197 -5.25 25.03 5.01
CA TRP A 197 -5.61 23.87 5.79
C TRP A 197 -7.01 23.39 5.42
N GLN A 198 -7.16 22.10 5.19
CA GLN A 198 -8.46 21.45 5.08
C GLN A 198 -8.93 21.07 6.47
N LEU A 199 -10.16 21.42 6.82
CA LEU A 199 -10.79 21.03 8.09
C LEU A 199 -11.51 19.70 7.89
N VAL A 200 -10.96 18.62 8.44
CA VAL A 200 -11.52 17.27 8.35
C VAL A 200 -12.14 16.89 9.69
N ARG A 201 -13.46 16.78 9.72
CA ARG A 201 -14.20 16.42 10.93
C ARG A 201 -13.93 14.97 11.30
N VAL A 202 -13.63 14.69 12.59
CA VAL A 202 -13.32 13.33 13.10
C VAL A 202 -14.38 12.77 14.04
N ASP A 203 -15.26 13.59 14.59
CA ASP A 203 -16.41 13.12 15.34
C ASP A 203 -17.61 12.99 14.41
N GLY A 204 -17.90 11.77 14.00
CA GLY A 204 -19.08 11.44 13.20
C GLY A 204 -20.39 11.54 13.99
N GLY A 205 -20.74 12.74 14.46
CA GLY A 205 -22.06 13.08 15.01
C GLY A 205 -23.00 13.67 13.95
N GLY A 206 -22.78 13.39 12.69
CA GLY A 206 -23.75 13.63 11.63
C GLY A 206 -24.18 12.29 11.07
N ASN A 207 -25.47 12.11 10.81
CA ASN A 207 -25.94 11.03 9.94
C ASN A 207 -25.01 11.03 8.71
N PRO A 208 -24.52 9.85 8.26
CA PRO A 208 -23.78 9.78 7.03
C PRO A 208 -24.58 10.51 5.95
N PRO A 209 -23.92 11.22 5.02
CA PRO A 209 -24.64 11.87 3.93
C PRO A 209 -25.60 10.85 3.35
N THR A 210 -26.88 11.16 3.34
CA THR A 210 -27.98 10.28 2.94
C THR A 210 -27.94 9.93 1.46
N ASN A 211 -26.97 10.49 0.71
CA ASN A 211 -26.63 10.09 -0.64
C ASN A 211 -25.22 9.51 -0.65
N PRO A 212 -25.05 8.22 -0.99
CA PRO A 212 -23.73 7.69 -1.36
C PRO A 212 -23.16 8.55 -2.50
N PRO A 213 -21.81 8.69 -2.61
CA PRO A 213 -21.18 9.34 -3.75
C PRO A 213 -21.78 8.75 -5.02
N GLY A 214 -22.17 9.60 -5.98
CA GLY A 214 -22.81 9.14 -7.20
C GLY A 214 -21.95 8.10 -7.92
N GLY A 215 -22.59 7.04 -8.46
CA GLY A 215 -21.96 5.93 -9.16
C GLY A 215 -21.81 4.66 -8.33
N THR A 216 -21.35 3.62 -9.01
CA THR A 216 -21.17 2.27 -8.44
C THR A 216 -19.77 1.76 -8.75
N PHE A 217 -19.25 0.88 -7.88
CA PHE A 217 -18.08 0.07 -8.20
C PHE A 217 -18.49 -1.36 -8.60
N THR A 218 -17.60 -2.04 -9.31
CA THR A 218 -17.77 -3.43 -9.76
C THR A 218 -16.77 -4.34 -9.07
N ASN A 219 -17.22 -5.50 -8.60
CA ASN A 219 -16.39 -6.58 -8.07
C ASN A 219 -15.83 -7.49 -9.19
N PRO A 220 -14.61 -8.04 -9.02
CA PRO A 220 -13.70 -7.76 -7.93
C PRO A 220 -13.11 -6.34 -8.05
N VAL A 221 -12.84 -5.70 -6.91
CA VAL A 221 -12.23 -4.35 -6.91
C VAL A 221 -10.77 -4.38 -7.37
N VAL A 222 -10.12 -5.54 -7.26
CA VAL A 222 -8.78 -5.78 -7.80
C VAL A 222 -8.79 -7.10 -8.58
N TRP A 223 -8.52 -7.04 -9.89
CA TRP A 223 -8.39 -8.21 -10.75
C TRP A 223 -6.94 -8.74 -10.80
N GLN A 224 -6.30 -8.87 -9.64
CA GLN A 224 -4.99 -9.48 -9.46
C GLN A 224 -5.01 -10.38 -8.22
N ASP A 225 -4.10 -11.33 -8.17
CA ASP A 225 -3.98 -12.32 -7.09
C ASP A 225 -3.46 -11.67 -5.79
N PHE A 226 -4.36 -11.40 -4.85
CA PHE A 226 -4.05 -10.96 -3.49
C PHE A 226 -4.89 -11.77 -2.50
N ALA A 227 -4.26 -12.80 -1.93
CA ALA A 227 -4.89 -13.73 -1.01
C ALA A 227 -4.81 -13.27 0.45
N ASP A 228 -5.73 -13.79 1.28
CA ASP A 228 -5.70 -13.68 2.74
C ASP A 228 -5.59 -12.22 3.23
N VAL A 229 -6.27 -11.34 2.54
CA VAL A 229 -6.13 -9.89 2.72
C VAL A 229 -6.41 -9.45 4.16
N ASP A 230 -5.54 -8.60 4.67
CA ASP A 230 -5.81 -7.80 5.86
C ASP A 230 -5.87 -6.33 5.46
N ILE A 231 -6.86 -5.61 5.99
CA ILE A 231 -7.15 -4.24 5.60
C ILE A 231 -7.25 -3.34 6.82
N ILE A 232 -6.55 -2.21 6.76
CA ILE A 232 -6.60 -1.18 7.80
C ILE A 232 -6.84 0.20 7.21
N ARG A 233 -7.34 1.12 8.03
CA ARG A 233 -7.42 2.54 7.71
C ARG A 233 -6.54 3.36 8.65
N VAL A 234 -5.73 4.24 8.08
CA VAL A 234 -4.94 5.23 8.83
C VAL A 234 -5.24 6.61 8.25
N GLY A 235 -5.98 7.40 9.00
CA GLY A 235 -6.52 8.67 8.49
C GLY A 235 -7.55 8.44 7.37
N GLU A 236 -7.30 9.02 6.20
CA GLU A 236 -8.12 8.83 4.99
C GLU A 236 -7.55 7.76 4.05
N VAL A 237 -6.49 7.06 4.44
CA VAL A 237 -5.79 6.11 3.60
C VAL A 237 -6.10 4.68 4.06
N TYR A 238 -6.43 3.83 3.09
CA TYR A 238 -6.63 2.40 3.30
C TYR A 238 -5.40 1.65 2.83
N TYR A 239 -4.97 0.69 3.62
CA TYR A 239 -3.86 -0.20 3.28
C TYR A 239 -4.35 -1.64 3.35
N MET A 240 -4.00 -2.41 2.33
CA MET A 240 -4.32 -3.84 2.23
C MET A 240 -3.02 -4.62 2.08
N SER A 241 -2.79 -5.60 2.95
CA SER A 241 -1.68 -6.54 2.85
C SER A 241 -2.19 -7.91 2.44
N ALA A 242 -1.33 -8.74 1.82
CA ALA A 242 -1.70 -10.06 1.32
C ALA A 242 -0.57 -11.09 1.46
N SER A 243 -0.93 -12.37 1.37
CA SER A 243 0.01 -13.49 1.30
C SER A 243 0.82 -13.47 0.02
N THR A 244 2.06 -13.97 0.08
CA THR A 244 2.93 -14.11 -1.10
C THR A 244 3.71 -15.41 -1.14
N MET A 245 3.60 -16.22 -0.12
CA MET A 245 4.36 -17.48 0.03
C MET A 245 5.87 -17.23 -0.18
N HIS A 246 6.45 -17.83 -1.21
CA HIS A 246 7.89 -17.77 -1.52
C HIS A 246 8.33 -16.58 -2.37
N TYR A 247 7.42 -15.70 -2.80
CA TYR A 247 7.79 -14.51 -3.58
C TYR A 247 8.45 -13.44 -2.70
N SER A 248 9.52 -12.82 -3.20
CA SER A 248 10.35 -11.83 -2.51
C SER A 248 10.48 -10.52 -3.34
N PRO A 249 10.33 -9.32 -2.76
CA PRO A 249 9.94 -9.08 -1.37
C PRO A 249 8.53 -9.62 -1.08
N GLY A 250 8.25 -9.89 0.20
CA GLY A 250 7.01 -10.53 0.62
C GLY A 250 6.02 -9.59 1.30
N ALA A 251 4.78 -10.05 1.44
CA ALA A 251 3.67 -9.31 2.05
C ALA A 251 3.49 -7.92 1.41
N PRO A 252 3.03 -7.85 0.15
CA PRO A 252 2.78 -6.58 -0.53
C PRO A 252 1.75 -5.76 0.21
N ILE A 253 1.89 -4.45 0.10
CA ILE A 253 0.93 -3.50 0.60
C ILE A 253 0.39 -2.68 -0.57
N LEU A 254 -0.93 -2.68 -0.72
CA LEU A 254 -1.62 -1.78 -1.61
C LEU A 254 -2.20 -0.61 -0.80
N ARG A 255 -2.35 0.54 -1.45
CA ARG A 255 -2.94 1.75 -0.90
C ARG A 255 -4.15 2.17 -1.72
N SER A 256 -5.20 2.63 -1.02
CA SER A 256 -6.40 3.23 -1.61
C SER A 256 -6.86 4.43 -0.80
N TYR A 257 -7.62 5.33 -1.43
CA TYR A 257 -8.28 6.45 -0.78
C TYR A 257 -9.81 6.34 -0.82
N ASP A 258 -10.33 5.30 -1.50
CA ASP A 258 -11.75 5.13 -1.77
C ASP A 258 -12.23 3.66 -1.67
N LEU A 259 -11.35 2.70 -1.37
CA LEU A 259 -11.57 1.25 -1.30
C LEU A 259 -11.80 0.57 -2.67
N VAL A 260 -11.85 1.33 -3.77
CA VAL A 260 -12.13 0.83 -5.13
C VAL A 260 -10.88 0.90 -6.01
N ASN A 261 -10.19 2.02 -5.98
CA ASN A 261 -8.97 2.24 -6.75
C ASN A 261 -7.75 1.97 -5.87
N TRP A 262 -6.91 1.04 -6.30
CA TRP A 262 -5.76 0.56 -5.54
C TRP A 262 -4.45 0.73 -6.32
N GLU A 263 -3.39 1.08 -5.62
CA GLU A 263 -2.02 1.14 -6.15
C GLU A 263 -1.05 0.38 -5.25
N PHE A 264 0.07 -0.09 -5.79
CA PHE A 264 1.14 -0.65 -4.99
C PHE A 264 1.80 0.43 -4.13
N ALA A 265 1.98 0.15 -2.84
CA ALA A 265 2.64 1.05 -1.89
C ALA A 265 4.00 0.52 -1.39
N GLY A 266 4.13 -0.79 -1.19
CA GLY A 266 5.37 -1.37 -0.68
C GLY A 266 5.25 -2.85 -0.33
N HIS A 267 6.20 -3.34 0.48
CA HIS A 267 6.22 -4.70 1.02
C HIS A 267 6.69 -4.68 2.47
N SER A 268 5.99 -5.40 3.36
CA SER A 268 6.35 -5.45 4.78
C SER A 268 7.58 -6.32 5.05
N VAL A 269 7.90 -7.27 4.18
CA VAL A 269 9.04 -8.18 4.31
C VAL A 269 10.01 -7.96 3.14
N PRO A 270 11.08 -7.17 3.33
CA PRO A 270 11.97 -6.78 2.23
C PRO A 270 12.72 -7.95 1.59
N ARG A 271 13.00 -9.00 2.37
CA ARG A 271 13.66 -10.23 1.94
C ARG A 271 13.20 -11.39 2.82
N LEU A 272 13.05 -12.57 2.23
CA LEU A 272 12.66 -13.79 2.95
C LEU A 272 13.88 -14.42 3.63
N GLU A 273 14.28 -13.88 4.78
CA GLU A 273 15.41 -14.38 5.58
C GLU A 273 14.97 -15.52 6.50
N PHE A 274 14.37 -16.57 5.92
CA PHE A 274 13.77 -17.70 6.64
C PHE A 274 14.48 -19.02 6.37
N GLY A 275 15.63 -19.00 5.71
CA GLY A 275 16.46 -20.17 5.42
C GLY A 275 16.88 -20.25 3.95
N SER A 276 17.84 -21.13 3.67
CA SER A 276 18.51 -21.23 2.36
C SER A 276 17.59 -21.67 1.21
N LYS A 277 16.49 -22.37 1.51
CA LYS A 277 15.49 -22.78 0.51
C LYS A 277 14.85 -21.57 -0.19
N TYR A 278 14.77 -20.42 0.50
CA TYR A 278 14.28 -19.16 -0.07
C TYR A 278 15.28 -18.48 -1.02
N ASP A 279 16.55 -18.90 -1.00
CA ASP A 279 17.59 -18.49 -1.95
C ASP A 279 17.78 -19.51 -3.10
N LEU A 280 16.90 -20.49 -3.24
CA LEU A 280 17.05 -21.64 -4.14
C LEU A 280 18.40 -22.36 -3.91
N SER A 281 18.84 -22.46 -2.66
CA SER A 281 20.06 -23.09 -2.23
C SER A 281 19.77 -24.23 -1.26
N GLY A 282 20.12 -25.45 -1.62
CA GLY A 282 19.85 -26.64 -0.82
C GLY A 282 18.36 -27.02 -0.70
N GLY A 283 17.50 -26.45 -1.55
CA GLY A 283 16.06 -26.70 -1.57
C GLY A 283 15.29 -25.59 -2.28
N ARG A 284 13.97 -25.69 -2.25
CA ARG A 284 13.02 -24.73 -2.84
C ARG A 284 11.91 -24.45 -1.84
N ALA A 285 11.41 -23.24 -1.81
CA ALA A 285 10.36 -22.80 -0.90
C ALA A 285 8.98 -22.64 -1.58
N TYR A 286 8.73 -23.33 -2.69
CA TYR A 286 7.43 -23.24 -3.34
C TYR A 286 6.28 -23.52 -2.38
N VAL A 287 5.31 -22.59 -2.32
CA VAL A 287 4.15 -22.63 -1.42
C VAL A 287 4.49 -22.52 0.08
N ASP A 288 5.77 -22.43 0.46
CA ASP A 288 6.22 -22.08 1.81
C ASP A 288 6.31 -20.57 2.01
N GLY A 289 6.55 -20.12 3.23
CA GLY A 289 6.87 -18.72 3.55
C GLY A 289 5.71 -17.93 4.12
N ILE A 290 5.29 -16.86 3.43
CA ILE A 290 4.32 -15.88 3.94
C ILE A 290 2.90 -16.27 3.56
N TRP A 291 2.20 -16.87 4.51
CA TRP A 291 0.77 -17.18 4.46
C TRP A 291 -0.05 -16.03 5.03
N ALA A 292 -1.30 -16.30 5.44
CA ALA A 292 -2.17 -15.29 6.04
C ALA A 292 -1.47 -14.60 7.22
N SER A 293 -1.36 -13.29 7.10
CA SER A 293 -0.63 -12.41 8.01
C SER A 293 -1.46 -11.19 8.35
N THR A 294 -1.01 -10.37 9.28
CA THR A 294 -1.73 -9.19 9.72
C THR A 294 -0.90 -7.93 9.57
N LEU A 295 -1.55 -6.84 9.19
CA LEU A 295 -1.01 -5.49 9.15
C LEU A 295 -1.79 -4.61 10.12
N ASN A 296 -1.10 -3.83 10.96
CA ASN A 296 -1.77 -2.84 11.79
C ASN A 296 -0.89 -1.60 11.99
N TYR A 297 -1.51 -0.51 12.45
CA TYR A 297 -0.85 0.74 12.79
C TYR A 297 -1.04 1.03 14.28
N ARG A 298 0.05 1.30 14.99
CA ARG A 298 0.03 1.69 16.39
C ARG A 298 0.15 3.21 16.50
N PRO A 299 -0.93 3.92 16.88
CA PRO A 299 -0.94 5.38 16.92
C PRO A 299 0.04 5.98 17.94
N SER A 300 0.22 5.34 19.09
CA SER A 300 1.06 5.85 20.20
C SER A 300 2.51 6.07 19.81
N ASN A 301 3.06 5.19 18.97
CA ASN A 301 4.45 5.27 18.49
C ASN A 301 4.55 5.51 16.97
N ARG A 302 3.39 5.73 16.28
CA ARG A 302 3.32 6.03 14.84
C ARG A 302 4.02 5.00 13.96
N THR A 303 3.86 3.72 14.32
CA THR A 303 4.56 2.62 13.67
C THR A 303 3.57 1.63 13.06
N TYR A 304 3.85 1.21 11.85
CA TYR A 304 3.18 0.08 11.21
C TYR A 304 3.82 -1.21 11.68
N TYR A 305 3.00 -2.20 11.96
CA TYR A 305 3.38 -3.55 12.36
C TYR A 305 2.81 -4.54 11.36
N TRP A 306 3.67 -5.37 10.80
CA TRP A 306 3.28 -6.58 10.12
C TRP A 306 3.70 -7.78 10.95
N ALA A 307 2.81 -8.78 11.10
CA ALA A 307 3.11 -10.02 11.80
C ALA A 307 2.59 -11.22 11.01
N GLY A 308 3.43 -12.24 10.83
CA GLY A 308 3.07 -13.46 10.12
C GLY A 308 3.82 -14.68 10.64
N CYS A 309 3.12 -15.81 10.76
CA CYS A 309 3.74 -17.09 11.00
C CYS A 309 4.37 -17.63 9.71
N VAL A 310 5.64 -17.94 9.75
CA VAL A 310 6.38 -18.45 8.59
C VAL A 310 6.69 -19.94 8.79
N ASP A 311 6.47 -20.70 7.73
CA ASP A 311 6.69 -22.17 7.72
C ASP A 311 5.97 -22.91 8.86
N PHE A 312 4.86 -22.36 9.38
CA PHE A 312 4.10 -22.89 10.53
C PHE A 312 4.93 -23.10 11.79
N ALA A 313 6.07 -22.41 11.93
CA ALA A 313 7.02 -22.57 13.02
C ALA A 313 7.00 -21.44 14.02
N GLN A 314 7.23 -20.21 13.58
CA GLN A 314 7.36 -19.03 14.43
C GLN A 314 6.82 -17.77 13.75
N THR A 315 6.44 -16.79 14.57
CA THR A 315 5.92 -15.53 14.07
C THR A 315 7.03 -14.48 13.97
N HIS A 316 7.18 -13.90 12.78
CA HIS A 316 8.06 -12.77 12.55
C HIS A 316 7.24 -11.47 12.59
N ILE A 317 7.75 -10.47 13.28
CA ILE A 317 7.17 -9.12 13.32
C ILE A 317 8.15 -8.16 12.64
N TYR A 318 7.64 -7.42 11.65
CA TYR A 318 8.36 -6.35 10.97
C TYR A 318 7.67 -5.02 11.26
N THR A 319 8.45 -3.94 11.31
CA THR A 319 7.95 -2.58 11.57
C THR A 319 8.53 -1.57 10.62
N ALA A 320 7.75 -0.50 10.37
CA ALA A 320 8.18 0.69 9.64
C ALA A 320 7.43 1.93 10.13
N SER A 321 8.02 3.11 9.98
CA SER A 321 7.37 4.38 10.26
C SER A 321 6.46 4.86 9.13
N ALA A 322 6.64 4.32 7.92
CA ALA A 322 5.80 4.58 6.75
C ALA A 322 5.67 3.30 5.92
N VAL A 323 4.53 3.14 5.24
CA VAL A 323 4.22 1.93 4.47
C VAL A 323 5.20 1.73 3.30
N ASP A 324 5.58 2.83 2.64
CA ASP A 324 6.55 2.91 1.56
C ASP A 324 7.99 3.17 2.05
N GLY A 325 8.19 3.13 3.38
CA GLY A 325 9.49 3.30 4.02
C GLY A 325 10.28 2.00 4.14
N THR A 326 11.36 2.06 4.94
CA THR A 326 12.19 0.90 5.24
C THR A 326 11.54 0.05 6.32
N TRP A 327 11.18 -1.16 5.97
CA TRP A 327 10.73 -2.19 6.90
C TRP A 327 11.91 -2.96 7.46
N SER A 328 11.89 -3.24 8.76
CA SER A 328 12.92 -4.02 9.45
C SER A 328 12.29 -5.04 10.39
N ARG A 329 12.99 -6.17 10.59
CA ARG A 329 12.56 -7.18 11.54
C ARG A 329 12.63 -6.61 12.95
N HIS A 330 11.47 -6.50 13.61
CA HIS A 330 11.33 -6.00 14.97
C HIS A 330 11.66 -7.09 15.99
N THR A 331 11.10 -8.28 15.79
CA THR A 331 11.33 -9.46 16.63
C THR A 331 10.90 -10.75 15.91
N THR A 332 11.26 -11.87 16.50
CA THR A 332 10.71 -13.20 16.19
C THR A 332 10.17 -13.83 17.48
N ILE A 333 8.91 -14.21 17.47
CA ILE A 333 8.23 -14.90 18.58
C ILE A 333 8.23 -16.40 18.29
N PRO A 334 8.66 -17.26 19.23
CA PRO A 334 8.82 -18.70 18.98
C PRO A 334 7.50 -19.46 18.77
N ASN A 335 6.35 -18.80 18.98
CA ASN A 335 5.03 -19.35 18.72
C ASN A 335 4.55 -18.95 17.33
N CYS A 336 3.96 -19.89 16.60
CA CYS A 336 3.24 -19.60 15.38
C CYS A 336 1.86 -19.01 15.71
N TYR A 337 1.64 -17.75 15.44
CA TYR A 337 0.30 -17.17 15.41
C TYR A 337 -0.32 -17.46 14.05
N TYR A 338 -0.87 -18.65 13.92
CA TYR A 338 -1.47 -19.16 12.69
C TYR A 338 -2.64 -18.26 12.27
N ASP A 339 -2.61 -17.76 11.02
CA ASP A 339 -3.64 -16.91 10.43
C ASP A 339 -4.05 -15.71 11.32
N ALA A 340 -3.05 -14.98 11.78
CA ALA A 340 -3.16 -13.98 12.82
C ALA A 340 -3.93 -12.72 12.44
N GLY A 341 -4.56 -12.11 13.44
CA GLY A 341 -5.10 -10.74 13.42
C GLY A 341 -4.59 -9.92 14.61
N LEU A 342 -3.89 -8.84 14.35
CA LEU A 342 -3.36 -7.92 15.35
C LEU A 342 -4.37 -6.82 15.67
N LEU A 343 -4.68 -6.64 16.95
CA LEU A 343 -5.44 -5.50 17.48
C LEU A 343 -4.50 -4.62 18.32
N VAL A 344 -4.50 -3.33 18.06
CA VAL A 344 -4.00 -2.31 19.00
C VAL A 344 -5.22 -1.71 19.68
N ASP A 345 -5.38 -1.97 20.97
CA ASP A 345 -6.55 -1.53 21.76
C ASP A 345 -6.45 -0.04 22.14
N ASP A 346 -7.56 0.54 22.61
CA ASP A 346 -7.67 1.95 23.00
C ASP A 346 -6.68 2.35 24.11
N ASN A 347 -6.28 1.40 24.97
CA ASN A 347 -5.26 1.58 26.01
C ASN A 347 -3.82 1.26 25.54
N ASP A 348 -3.63 1.16 24.22
CA ASP A 348 -2.35 0.86 23.59
C ASP A 348 -1.81 -0.57 23.79
N THR A 349 -2.61 -1.47 24.36
CA THR A 349 -2.24 -2.89 24.49
C THR A 349 -2.40 -3.59 23.16
N MET A 350 -1.42 -4.40 22.79
CA MET A 350 -1.44 -5.21 21.58
C MET A 350 -1.92 -6.63 21.87
N TYR A 351 -2.93 -7.08 21.13
CA TYR A 351 -3.45 -8.44 21.17
C TYR A 351 -3.37 -9.09 19.80
N VAL A 352 -3.15 -10.40 19.77
CA VAL A 352 -3.15 -11.20 18.54
C VAL A 352 -4.15 -12.33 18.69
N ALA A 353 -5.20 -12.34 17.86
CA ALA A 353 -6.10 -13.48 17.71
C ALA A 353 -5.53 -14.42 16.64
N TYR A 354 -5.57 -15.74 16.86
CA TYR A 354 -4.98 -16.71 15.95
C TYR A 354 -5.51 -18.14 16.20
N GLY A 355 -5.29 -19.03 15.26
CA GLY A 355 -5.54 -20.44 15.42
C GLY A 355 -6.35 -21.08 14.30
N ASN A 356 -6.48 -22.38 14.38
CA ASN A 356 -7.21 -23.23 13.45
C ASN A 356 -8.10 -24.20 14.25
N GLY A 357 -9.42 -24.01 14.21
CA GLY A 357 -10.39 -24.73 15.02
C GLY A 357 -10.38 -24.40 16.51
N ALA A 358 -9.21 -24.31 17.12
CA ALA A 358 -9.00 -23.77 18.46
C ALA A 358 -8.44 -22.34 18.31
N ILE A 359 -9.24 -21.34 18.72
CA ILE A 359 -8.88 -19.93 18.60
C ILE A 359 -8.32 -19.43 19.92
N SER A 360 -7.16 -18.81 19.85
CA SER A 360 -6.46 -18.24 21.00
C SER A 360 -6.27 -16.73 20.83
N VAL A 361 -6.12 -16.02 21.95
CA VAL A 361 -5.68 -14.63 22.00
C VAL A 361 -4.40 -14.55 22.81
N ALA A 362 -3.37 -13.99 22.21
CA ALA A 362 -2.12 -13.60 22.86
C ALA A 362 -2.14 -12.10 23.14
N GLN A 363 -1.59 -11.70 24.30
CA GLN A 363 -1.23 -10.33 24.61
C GLN A 363 0.28 -10.18 24.42
N LEU A 364 0.70 -9.14 23.72
CA LEU A 364 2.10 -8.81 23.54
C LEU A 364 2.61 -7.88 24.67
N SER A 365 3.92 -7.88 24.87
CA SER A 365 4.60 -6.87 25.72
C SER A 365 4.38 -5.45 25.17
N ALA A 366 4.57 -4.45 26.03
CA ALA A 366 4.35 -3.04 25.65
C ALA A 366 5.20 -2.59 24.43
N ASP A 367 6.37 -3.19 24.23
CA ASP A 367 7.25 -2.95 23.09
C ASP A 367 6.92 -3.85 21.86
N GLY A 368 5.96 -4.77 21.99
CA GLY A 368 5.54 -5.70 20.93
C GLY A 368 6.53 -6.81 20.62
N ARG A 369 7.54 -7.06 21.48
CA ARG A 369 8.64 -8.00 21.19
C ARG A 369 8.43 -9.41 21.72
N SER A 370 7.53 -9.59 22.66
CA SER A 370 7.30 -10.88 23.31
C SER A 370 5.83 -11.08 23.67
N GLN A 371 5.45 -12.33 23.89
CA GLN A 371 4.16 -12.71 24.42
C GLN A 371 4.19 -12.66 25.95
N VAL A 372 3.26 -11.93 26.57
CA VAL A 372 3.14 -11.86 28.05
C VAL A 372 1.96 -12.68 28.59
N ARG A 373 0.96 -12.94 27.77
CA ARG A 373 -0.19 -13.80 28.09
C ARG A 373 -0.68 -14.49 26.85
N ASN A 374 -1.20 -15.71 27.02
CA ASN A 374 -1.94 -16.44 25.99
C ASN A 374 -3.07 -17.24 26.61
N GLN A 375 -4.20 -17.28 25.90
CA GLN A 375 -5.37 -18.03 26.34
C GLN A 375 -6.14 -18.52 25.12
N GLN A 376 -6.51 -19.81 25.12
CA GLN A 376 -7.53 -20.30 24.21
C GLN A 376 -8.89 -19.71 24.62
N VAL A 377 -9.55 -19.04 23.70
CA VAL A 377 -10.78 -18.28 23.96
C VAL A 377 -12.02 -18.90 23.32
N PHE A 378 -11.82 -19.79 22.34
CA PHE A 378 -12.92 -20.45 21.66
C PHE A 378 -12.47 -21.79 21.07
N THR A 379 -13.39 -22.76 21.05
CA THR A 379 -13.24 -24.03 20.31
C THR A 379 -14.38 -24.11 19.32
N THR A 380 -14.04 -24.29 18.04
CA THR A 380 -15.05 -24.40 16.98
C THR A 380 -15.89 -25.65 17.18
N PRO A 381 -17.22 -25.56 17.22
CA PRO A 381 -18.11 -26.70 17.24
C PRO A 381 -17.88 -27.61 16.01
N SER A 382 -17.89 -28.91 16.20
CA SER A 382 -17.67 -29.89 15.11
C SER A 382 -18.71 -29.78 13.97
N SER A 383 -19.92 -29.26 14.28
CA SER A 383 -20.96 -28.98 13.29
C SER A 383 -20.61 -27.85 12.31
N ILE A 384 -19.68 -26.96 12.68
CA ILE A 384 -19.21 -25.86 11.82
C ILE A 384 -17.99 -26.34 11.00
N GLY A 385 -17.15 -27.22 11.55
CA GLY A 385 -15.88 -27.63 10.98
C GLY A 385 -14.73 -26.74 11.40
N THR A 386 -13.80 -26.44 10.49
CA THR A 386 -12.65 -25.60 10.78
C THR A 386 -13.01 -24.12 10.67
N LEU A 387 -12.58 -23.31 11.65
CA LEU A 387 -12.54 -21.84 11.57
C LEU A 387 -11.10 -21.38 11.77
N GLU A 388 -10.67 -20.46 10.90
CA GLU A 388 -9.32 -19.88 10.88
C GLU A 388 -9.34 -18.46 10.31
N GLY A 389 -8.21 -17.89 9.91
CA GLY A 389 -8.17 -16.56 9.26
C GLY A 389 -8.54 -15.42 10.19
N ALA A 390 -8.14 -15.51 11.45
CA ALA A 390 -8.55 -14.56 12.49
C ALA A 390 -8.17 -13.11 12.12
N ARG A 391 -9.16 -12.19 12.24
CA ARG A 391 -8.92 -10.74 12.26
C ARG A 391 -9.54 -10.18 13.52
N PHE A 392 -8.83 -9.30 14.22
CA PHE A 392 -9.23 -8.90 15.57
C PHE A 392 -9.59 -7.41 15.61
N TYR A 393 -10.80 -7.10 16.08
CA TYR A 393 -11.34 -5.75 16.10
C TYR A 393 -11.93 -5.39 17.46
N LYS A 394 -12.00 -4.07 17.74
CA LYS A 394 -12.79 -3.51 18.82
C LYS A 394 -13.77 -2.49 18.25
N ARG A 395 -15.02 -2.55 18.69
CA ARG A 395 -16.08 -1.62 18.31
C ARG A 395 -17.04 -1.42 19.45
N ASN A 396 -17.29 -0.15 19.84
CA ASN A 396 -18.25 0.21 20.91
C ASN A 396 -18.06 -0.62 22.19
N GLY A 397 -16.80 -0.82 22.62
CA GLY A 397 -16.46 -1.57 23.84
C GLY A 397 -16.52 -3.10 23.70
N SER A 398 -16.97 -3.64 22.57
CA SER A 398 -16.98 -5.09 22.29
C SER A 398 -15.78 -5.48 21.41
N TYR A 399 -15.28 -6.70 21.63
CA TYR A 399 -14.19 -7.32 20.87
C TYR A 399 -14.77 -8.32 19.89
N TYR A 400 -14.24 -8.34 18.67
CA TYR A 400 -14.70 -9.19 17.58
C TYR A 400 -13.53 -9.93 16.97
N ILE A 401 -13.65 -11.28 16.84
CA ILE A 401 -12.72 -12.08 16.05
C ILE A 401 -13.46 -12.55 14.80
N TRP A 402 -12.99 -12.10 13.64
CA TRP A 402 -13.53 -12.40 12.33
C TRP A 402 -12.85 -13.65 11.79
N LEU A 403 -13.60 -14.72 11.46
CA LEU A 403 -13.07 -16.03 11.17
C LEU A 403 -13.63 -16.59 9.87
N THR A 404 -12.78 -17.13 9.03
CA THR A 404 -13.21 -17.85 7.84
C THR A 404 -13.48 -19.33 8.14
N ARG A 405 -14.52 -19.89 7.53
CA ARG A 405 -14.61 -21.30 7.23
C ARG A 405 -14.03 -21.48 5.82
N PRO A 406 -12.88 -22.18 5.68
CA PRO A 406 -12.15 -22.20 4.41
C PRO A 406 -13.03 -22.50 3.21
N ALA A 407 -12.85 -21.75 2.15
CA ALA A 407 -13.50 -21.83 0.84
C ALA A 407 -15.00 -21.46 0.78
N ASN A 408 -15.76 -21.40 1.89
CA ASN A 408 -17.21 -21.18 1.74
C ASN A 408 -17.93 -20.40 2.83
N GLY A 409 -17.26 -19.93 3.89
CA GLY A 409 -17.98 -19.27 4.96
C GLY A 409 -17.20 -18.21 5.73
N GLN A 410 -17.96 -17.37 6.44
CA GLN A 410 -17.44 -16.37 7.35
C GLN A 410 -18.29 -16.34 8.63
N TYR A 411 -17.59 -16.33 9.76
CA TYR A 411 -18.16 -16.29 11.10
C TYR A 411 -17.55 -15.15 11.90
N VAL A 412 -18.19 -14.77 12.99
CA VAL A 412 -17.67 -13.76 13.89
C VAL A 412 -17.90 -14.17 15.33
N LEU A 413 -16.87 -14.01 16.15
CA LEU A 413 -16.94 -14.12 17.59
C LEU A 413 -17.09 -12.72 18.19
N LYS A 414 -17.88 -12.58 19.27
CA LYS A 414 -18.08 -11.31 19.99
C LYS A 414 -17.97 -11.53 21.48
N ALA A 415 -17.28 -10.62 22.18
CA ALA A 415 -17.13 -10.60 23.63
C ALA A 415 -17.02 -9.17 24.17
N SER A 416 -17.18 -8.99 25.48
CA SER A 416 -16.90 -7.72 26.18
C SER A 416 -15.46 -7.59 26.67
N ASN A 417 -14.66 -8.67 26.56
CA ASN A 417 -13.27 -8.74 26.99
C ASN A 417 -12.44 -9.46 25.93
N PRO A 418 -11.17 -9.06 25.67
CA PRO A 418 -10.32 -9.69 24.64
C PRO A 418 -10.08 -11.18 24.88
N PHE A 419 -10.20 -11.65 26.13
CA PHE A 419 -10.07 -13.06 26.49
C PHE A 419 -11.41 -13.79 26.68
N GLY A 420 -12.51 -13.19 26.18
CA GLY A 420 -13.85 -13.80 26.21
C GLY A 420 -14.59 -13.68 27.56
N PRO A 421 -15.64 -14.48 27.77
CA PRO A 421 -16.14 -15.52 26.85
C PRO A 421 -16.72 -14.95 25.55
N TYR A 422 -16.57 -15.69 24.46
CA TYR A 422 -17.04 -15.31 23.13
C TYR A 422 -18.33 -16.04 22.74
N GLU A 423 -19.26 -15.29 22.15
CA GLU A 423 -20.41 -15.82 21.42
C GLU A 423 -20.08 -15.86 19.92
N ILE A 424 -20.70 -16.80 19.18
CA ILE A 424 -20.46 -16.97 17.74
C ILE A 424 -21.71 -16.68 16.92
N ARG A 425 -21.55 -16.02 15.76
CA ARG A 425 -22.59 -15.92 14.72
C ARG A 425 -21.99 -16.18 13.33
N GLN A 426 -22.81 -16.79 12.46
CA GLN A 426 -22.53 -16.91 11.04
C GLN A 426 -22.82 -15.58 10.35
N VAL A 427 -21.91 -15.16 9.46
CA VAL A 427 -22.06 -13.97 8.61
C VAL A 427 -22.50 -14.37 7.21
N LEU A 428 -21.82 -15.35 6.63
CA LEU A 428 -22.19 -15.98 5.36
C LEU A 428 -21.77 -17.45 5.34
N LEU A 429 -22.47 -18.24 4.54
CA LEU A 429 -22.14 -19.63 4.24
C LEU A 429 -22.69 -19.96 2.85
N ASP A 430 -21.86 -20.57 2.00
CA ASP A 430 -22.22 -21.01 0.64
C ASP A 430 -22.85 -19.90 -0.23
N LEU A 431 -22.49 -18.63 0.05
CA LEU A 431 -23.03 -17.47 -0.65
C LEU A 431 -22.35 -17.30 -2.01
N PRO A 432 -23.08 -17.35 -3.15
CA PRO A 432 -22.48 -17.14 -4.46
C PRO A 432 -21.72 -15.82 -4.55
N GLY A 433 -20.50 -15.89 -5.10
CA GLY A 433 -19.61 -14.73 -5.26
C GLY A 433 -19.90 -13.91 -6.52
N PRO A 434 -19.25 -12.75 -6.66
CA PRO A 434 -19.49 -11.81 -7.76
C PRO A 434 -18.78 -12.19 -9.07
N ILE A 435 -17.88 -13.18 -9.04
CA ILE A 435 -17.08 -13.60 -10.18
C ILE A 435 -17.70 -14.88 -10.75
N ALA A 436 -18.14 -14.85 -12.00
CA ALA A 436 -18.71 -16.01 -12.66
C ALA A 436 -17.71 -17.17 -12.71
N GLY A 437 -18.11 -18.33 -12.17
CA GLY A 437 -17.24 -19.52 -12.02
C GLY A 437 -16.21 -19.43 -10.89
N GLY A 438 -16.21 -18.34 -10.12
CA GLY A 438 -15.39 -18.20 -8.92
C GLY A 438 -16.03 -18.84 -7.68
N GLY A 439 -15.25 -18.89 -6.60
CA GLY A 439 -15.68 -19.42 -5.30
C GLY A 439 -16.55 -18.44 -4.50
N VAL A 440 -16.92 -18.88 -3.30
CA VAL A 440 -17.58 -18.04 -2.28
C VAL A 440 -16.56 -17.03 -1.75
N PRO A 441 -16.90 -15.73 -1.64
CA PRO A 441 -16.03 -14.77 -0.97
C PRO A 441 -15.85 -15.13 0.50
N HIS A 442 -14.63 -15.22 0.96
CA HIS A 442 -14.31 -15.59 2.34
C HIS A 442 -12.97 -15.00 2.77
N GLN A 443 -12.63 -15.13 4.06
CA GLN A 443 -11.44 -14.57 4.69
C GLN A 443 -11.30 -13.05 4.43
N GLY A 444 -10.21 -12.41 4.85
CA GLY A 444 -10.04 -10.97 4.73
C GLY A 444 -10.56 -10.20 5.93
N GLY A 445 -10.77 -8.90 5.80
CA GLY A 445 -10.96 -8.02 6.95
C GLY A 445 -12.08 -7.00 6.80
N LEU A 446 -12.48 -6.47 7.96
CA LEU A 446 -13.43 -5.37 8.08
C LEU A 446 -12.69 -4.04 8.12
N VAL A 447 -13.27 -3.02 7.52
CA VAL A 447 -12.74 -1.65 7.58
C VAL A 447 -13.88 -0.64 7.71
N GLN A 448 -13.67 0.37 8.55
CA GLN A 448 -14.58 1.50 8.66
C GLN A 448 -14.05 2.68 7.85
N THR A 449 -14.91 3.26 7.02
CA THR A 449 -14.60 4.48 6.27
C THR A 449 -14.63 5.72 7.18
N GLN A 450 -14.06 6.83 6.72
CA GLN A 450 -14.05 8.10 7.46
C GLN A 450 -15.45 8.70 7.66
N ASN A 451 -16.44 8.28 6.88
CA ASN A 451 -17.84 8.65 7.05
C ASN A 451 -18.65 7.63 7.91
N GLY A 452 -17.96 6.69 8.58
CA GLY A 452 -18.56 5.76 9.54
C GLY A 452 -19.17 4.50 8.93
N GLN A 453 -19.20 4.34 7.61
CA GLN A 453 -19.70 3.12 6.96
C GLN A 453 -18.70 1.99 7.10
N TRP A 454 -19.18 0.75 7.16
CA TRP A 454 -18.34 -0.44 7.27
C TRP A 454 -18.37 -1.25 5.99
N TYR A 455 -17.22 -1.81 5.66
CA TYR A 455 -17.04 -2.69 4.50
C TYR A 455 -16.26 -3.94 4.90
N TYR A 456 -16.55 -5.02 4.20
CA TYR A 456 -15.83 -6.27 4.25
C TYR A 456 -15.05 -6.45 2.95
N MET A 457 -13.73 -6.49 3.03
CA MET A 457 -12.84 -6.89 1.96
C MET A 457 -12.55 -8.38 2.13
N ALA A 458 -13.11 -9.20 1.26
CA ALA A 458 -12.85 -10.63 1.14
C ALA A 458 -12.00 -10.91 -0.09
N PHE A 459 -11.62 -12.16 -0.31
CA PHE A 459 -11.20 -12.62 -1.62
C PHE A 459 -12.12 -13.71 -2.16
N THR A 460 -12.16 -13.83 -3.48
CA THR A 460 -12.86 -14.89 -4.21
C THR A 460 -11.84 -15.75 -4.93
N ASP A 461 -11.88 -17.07 -4.72
CA ASP A 461 -11.07 -18.01 -5.49
C ASP A 461 -11.46 -17.96 -6.96
N ALA A 462 -10.53 -17.61 -7.83
CA ALA A 462 -10.74 -17.37 -9.26
C ALA A 462 -9.61 -18.01 -10.11
N TYR A 463 -9.28 -19.28 -9.81
CA TYR A 463 -8.21 -20.00 -10.53
C TYR A 463 -8.58 -20.25 -12.00
N PRO A 464 -7.63 -20.05 -12.91
CA PRO A 464 -6.18 -19.98 -12.76
C PRO A 464 -5.62 -18.60 -12.34
N GLY A 465 -6.45 -17.55 -12.23
CA GLY A 465 -6.02 -16.20 -11.91
C GLY A 465 -5.53 -16.02 -10.46
N GLY A 466 -5.98 -16.87 -9.54
CA GLY A 466 -5.66 -16.77 -8.12
C GLY A 466 -6.83 -16.28 -7.28
N ARG A 467 -6.58 -15.47 -6.26
CA ARG A 467 -7.54 -15.00 -5.27
C ARG A 467 -7.77 -13.50 -5.41
N MET A 468 -8.97 -13.11 -5.85
CA MET A 468 -9.32 -11.75 -6.26
C MET A 468 -10.04 -11.01 -5.12
N PRO A 469 -9.52 -9.85 -4.65
CA PRO A 469 -10.19 -9.04 -3.65
C PRO A 469 -11.57 -8.55 -4.10
N THR A 470 -12.57 -8.79 -3.25
CA THR A 470 -13.96 -8.37 -3.44
C THR A 470 -14.46 -7.59 -2.23
N LEU A 471 -15.29 -6.59 -2.45
CA LEU A 471 -15.74 -5.64 -1.44
C LEU A 471 -17.27 -5.66 -1.32
N ALA A 472 -17.78 -5.67 -0.08
CA ALA A 472 -19.21 -5.51 0.19
C ALA A 472 -19.48 -4.66 1.42
N PRO A 473 -20.60 -3.92 1.49
CA PRO A 473 -20.99 -3.16 2.67
C PRO A 473 -21.39 -4.07 3.81
N ILE A 474 -21.12 -3.61 5.05
CA ILE A 474 -21.58 -4.23 6.30
C ILE A 474 -22.47 -3.23 7.05
N SER A 475 -23.63 -3.67 7.49
CA SER A 475 -24.41 -3.00 8.51
C SER A 475 -24.24 -3.68 9.88
N TRP A 476 -24.78 -3.07 10.93
CA TRP A 476 -24.69 -3.60 12.29
C TRP A 476 -26.09 -3.66 12.91
N THR A 477 -26.41 -4.77 13.57
CA THR A 477 -27.64 -4.88 14.35
C THR A 477 -27.56 -3.97 15.60
N SER A 478 -28.71 -3.71 16.22
CA SER A 478 -28.79 -2.91 17.45
C SER A 478 -28.01 -3.53 18.61
N ASP A 479 -27.90 -4.86 18.64
CA ASP A 479 -27.11 -5.62 19.63
C ASP A 479 -25.64 -5.82 19.17
N GLY A 480 -25.22 -5.14 18.10
CA GLY A 480 -23.82 -5.01 17.69
C GLY A 480 -23.25 -6.20 16.91
N TRP A 481 -24.03 -6.89 16.09
CA TRP A 481 -23.51 -7.91 15.18
C TRP A 481 -23.41 -7.41 13.75
N PRO A 482 -22.35 -7.79 13.01
CA PRO A 482 -22.21 -7.41 11.61
C PRO A 482 -23.15 -8.21 10.70
N VAL A 483 -23.71 -7.53 9.71
CA VAL A 483 -24.61 -8.10 8.71
C VAL A 483 -24.10 -7.72 7.32
N LEU A 484 -23.76 -8.73 6.53
CA LEU A 484 -23.34 -8.54 5.13
C LEU A 484 -24.52 -8.03 4.29
N GLN A 485 -24.30 -6.97 3.54
CA GLN A 485 -25.29 -6.46 2.59
C GLN A 485 -25.17 -7.21 1.27
N THR A 486 -26.22 -7.95 0.93
CA THR A 486 -26.31 -8.74 -0.33
C THR A 486 -27.18 -8.04 -1.35
N VAL A 487 -27.02 -8.40 -2.62
CA VAL A 487 -27.88 -7.99 -3.74
C VAL A 487 -28.62 -9.23 -4.24
N ASN A 488 -29.96 -9.25 -4.10
CA ASN A 488 -30.78 -10.39 -4.47
C ASN A 488 -30.34 -11.72 -3.81
N GLY A 489 -29.84 -11.66 -2.58
CA GLY A 489 -29.43 -12.84 -1.82
C GLY A 489 -28.06 -13.41 -2.18
N VAL A 490 -27.26 -12.72 -2.99
CA VAL A 490 -25.90 -13.09 -3.36
C VAL A 490 -24.93 -11.94 -3.06
N TRP A 491 -23.62 -12.18 -3.09
CA TRP A 491 -22.64 -11.10 -3.05
C TRP A 491 -22.78 -10.27 -4.34
N GLY A 492 -23.01 -8.95 -4.19
CA GLY A 492 -23.26 -8.08 -5.34
C GLY A 492 -22.07 -7.99 -6.30
N SER A 493 -22.35 -8.09 -7.59
CA SER A 493 -21.36 -7.74 -8.62
C SER A 493 -21.07 -6.24 -8.64
N THR A 494 -22.02 -5.43 -8.18
CA THR A 494 -21.90 -3.96 -8.05
C THR A 494 -22.52 -3.48 -6.75
N TYR A 495 -21.93 -2.43 -6.19
CA TYR A 495 -22.46 -1.68 -5.04
C TYR A 495 -22.22 -0.18 -5.25
N PRO A 496 -22.96 0.70 -4.55
CA PRO A 496 -22.62 2.12 -4.51
C PRO A 496 -21.19 2.37 -4.07
N ASN A 497 -20.54 3.36 -4.66
CA ASN A 497 -19.19 3.73 -4.27
C ASN A 497 -19.11 4.06 -2.77
N PRO A 498 -18.12 3.52 -2.03
CA PRO A 498 -17.96 3.81 -0.61
C PRO A 498 -17.68 5.29 -0.33
N LEU A 499 -16.92 5.90 -1.21
CA LEU A 499 -16.38 7.25 -1.12
C LEU A 499 -16.28 7.87 -2.52
N PRO A 500 -16.10 9.19 -2.65
CA PRO A 500 -15.73 9.79 -3.93
C PRO A 500 -14.47 9.15 -4.49
N LEU A 501 -14.53 8.73 -5.75
CA LEU A 501 -13.41 8.03 -6.40
C LEU A 501 -12.21 8.96 -6.53
N ARG A 502 -11.02 8.42 -6.25
CA ARG A 502 -9.72 9.09 -6.40
C ARG A 502 -8.82 8.29 -7.32
N SER A 503 -8.27 8.94 -8.33
CA SER A 503 -7.30 8.32 -9.23
C SER A 503 -6.01 8.01 -8.49
N VAL A 504 -5.49 6.79 -8.70
CA VAL A 504 -4.19 6.31 -8.21
C VAL A 504 -3.39 5.77 -9.39
N ARG A 505 -2.13 5.40 -9.17
CA ARG A 505 -1.34 4.74 -10.22
C ARG A 505 -1.99 3.42 -10.60
N PRO A 506 -2.28 3.17 -11.88
CA PRO A 506 -2.87 1.91 -12.32
C PRO A 506 -1.97 0.71 -11.99
N LEU A 507 -2.59 -0.45 -11.74
CA LEU A 507 -1.88 -1.73 -11.57
C LEU A 507 -1.36 -2.32 -12.90
N THR A 508 -1.69 -1.68 -14.02
CA THR A 508 -1.24 -1.99 -15.39
C THR A 508 -0.44 -0.82 -15.95
N GLY A 509 0.19 -1.03 -17.10
CA GLY A 509 0.93 0.00 -17.82
C GLY A 509 2.35 -0.43 -18.17
N ALA A 510 3.19 0.56 -18.47
CA ALA A 510 4.55 0.34 -18.91
C ALA A 510 5.55 0.60 -17.79
N ASP A 511 6.58 -0.24 -17.71
CA ASP A 511 7.79 -0.01 -16.92
C ASP A 511 9.01 -0.02 -17.86
N THR A 512 9.76 1.05 -17.88
CA THR A 512 11.00 1.20 -18.66
C THR A 512 12.25 1.04 -17.80
N PHE A 513 12.09 0.72 -16.53
CA PHE A 513 13.17 0.45 -15.59
C PHE A 513 14.22 1.58 -15.55
N THR A 514 13.74 2.83 -15.47
CA THR A 514 14.62 4.02 -15.50
C THR A 514 15.15 4.42 -14.12
N GLY A 515 14.64 3.82 -13.04
CA GLY A 515 15.09 4.08 -11.68
C GLY A 515 16.40 3.36 -11.33
N THR A 516 16.70 3.30 -10.04
CA THR A 516 17.80 2.51 -9.47
C THR A 516 17.33 1.24 -8.75
N THR A 517 16.02 1.10 -8.59
CA THR A 517 15.35 -0.03 -7.92
C THR A 517 14.13 -0.46 -8.71
N LEU A 518 13.70 -1.70 -8.52
CA LEU A 518 12.40 -2.16 -9.03
C LEU A 518 11.26 -1.49 -8.27
N GLY A 519 10.18 -1.20 -8.98
CA GLY A 519 8.94 -0.72 -8.36
C GLY A 519 8.26 -1.82 -7.52
N PRO A 520 7.34 -1.43 -6.62
CA PRO A 520 6.69 -2.37 -5.69
C PRO A 520 5.74 -3.38 -6.36
N GLN A 521 5.47 -3.27 -7.65
CA GLN A 521 4.71 -4.26 -8.44
C GLN A 521 5.53 -5.51 -8.79
N TRP A 522 6.86 -5.49 -8.58
CA TRP A 522 7.77 -6.58 -8.93
C TRP A 522 8.10 -7.45 -7.72
N GLU A 523 8.03 -8.75 -7.89
CA GLU A 523 8.41 -9.75 -6.90
C GLU A 523 9.23 -10.85 -7.57
N TRP A 524 10.31 -11.26 -6.93
CA TRP A 524 11.15 -12.36 -7.40
C TRP A 524 10.55 -13.71 -7.02
N ASN A 525 10.67 -14.69 -7.89
CA ASN A 525 10.43 -16.09 -7.56
C ASN A 525 11.57 -16.57 -6.65
N HIS A 526 11.34 -16.58 -5.32
CA HIS A 526 12.35 -16.68 -4.26
C HIS A 526 13.23 -15.42 -4.14
N ASN A 527 14.20 -15.42 -3.22
CA ASN A 527 15.11 -14.30 -3.06
C ASN A 527 16.09 -14.18 -4.23
N PRO A 528 16.31 -13.00 -4.79
CA PRO A 528 17.28 -12.81 -5.85
C PRO A 528 18.73 -12.87 -5.33
N ASP A 529 19.65 -13.18 -6.23
CA ASP A 529 21.06 -12.84 -6.09
C ASP A 529 21.26 -11.38 -6.55
N ASN A 530 21.38 -10.47 -5.59
CA ASN A 530 21.46 -9.04 -5.86
C ASN A 530 22.77 -8.62 -6.59
N THR A 531 23.74 -9.51 -6.71
CA THR A 531 24.96 -9.25 -7.47
C THR A 531 24.80 -9.51 -8.97
N ARG A 532 23.66 -10.09 -9.39
CA ARG A 532 23.42 -10.57 -10.74
C ARG A 532 22.30 -9.84 -11.47
N TRP A 533 21.82 -8.74 -10.94
CA TRP A 533 20.84 -7.88 -11.61
C TRP A 533 21.06 -6.41 -11.26
N SER A 534 20.57 -5.53 -12.12
CA SER A 534 20.56 -4.09 -11.86
C SER A 534 19.46 -3.40 -12.66
N VAL A 535 19.01 -2.24 -12.17
CA VAL A 535 18.08 -1.33 -12.85
C VAL A 535 18.83 -0.06 -13.25
N GLY A 536 18.54 0.46 -14.41
CA GLY A 536 19.12 1.67 -14.99
C GLY A 536 19.16 1.57 -16.51
N ASN A 537 18.33 2.35 -17.22
CA ASN A 537 18.12 2.21 -18.67
C ASN A 537 17.70 0.78 -19.09
N GLY A 538 16.83 0.16 -18.30
CA GLY A 538 16.38 -1.20 -18.44
C GLY A 538 16.71 -2.06 -17.22
N LEU A 539 16.08 -3.23 -17.14
CA LEU A 539 16.38 -4.28 -16.16
C LEU A 539 17.44 -5.23 -16.78
N ARG A 540 18.65 -5.16 -16.28
CA ARG A 540 19.72 -6.07 -16.64
C ARG A 540 19.67 -7.32 -15.77
N LEU A 541 19.60 -8.48 -16.39
CA LEU A 541 19.64 -9.80 -15.74
C LEU A 541 20.88 -10.54 -16.24
N GLN A 542 21.82 -10.83 -15.33
CA GLN A 542 22.93 -11.75 -15.58
C GLN A 542 22.48 -13.15 -15.21
N THR A 543 23.04 -14.18 -15.85
CA THR A 543 22.78 -15.56 -15.45
C THR A 543 23.25 -15.77 -14.02
N ALA A 544 22.34 -16.21 -13.14
CA ALA A 544 22.59 -16.42 -11.71
C ALA A 544 22.63 -17.89 -11.31
N THR A 545 22.17 -18.79 -12.20
CA THR A 545 22.08 -20.23 -11.94
C THR A 545 22.48 -21.00 -13.20
N VAL A 546 23.24 -22.09 -13.03
CA VAL A 546 23.44 -23.10 -14.07
C VAL A 546 22.42 -24.22 -13.84
N THR A 547 21.45 -24.31 -14.73
CA THR A 547 20.31 -25.24 -14.60
C THR A 547 19.64 -25.46 -15.96
N GLY A 548 18.98 -26.61 -16.14
CA GLY A 548 18.02 -26.85 -17.21
C GLY A 548 16.57 -26.64 -16.81
N ASP A 549 16.33 -26.17 -15.58
CA ASP A 549 15.02 -26.10 -14.93
C ASP A 549 14.66 -24.64 -14.56
N LEU A 550 13.63 -24.08 -15.19
CA LEU A 550 13.15 -22.73 -14.90
C LEU A 550 12.75 -22.57 -13.42
N TYR A 551 12.21 -23.63 -12.81
CA TYR A 551 11.81 -23.57 -11.40
C TYR A 551 12.99 -23.49 -10.41
N ALA A 552 14.20 -23.81 -10.88
CA ALA A 552 15.46 -23.62 -10.15
C ALA A 552 16.22 -22.38 -10.57
N ALA A 553 15.72 -21.61 -11.55
CA ALA A 553 16.39 -20.43 -12.08
C ALA A 553 16.23 -19.24 -11.13
N ARG A 554 17.32 -18.91 -10.43
CA ARG A 554 17.38 -17.72 -9.57
C ARG A 554 17.29 -16.44 -10.43
N ASN A 555 16.80 -15.35 -9.85
CA ASN A 555 16.57 -14.08 -10.53
C ASN A 555 15.48 -14.15 -11.62
N THR A 556 14.47 -14.99 -11.44
CA THR A 556 13.21 -14.89 -12.17
C THR A 556 12.34 -13.84 -11.49
N VAL A 557 12.19 -12.68 -12.11
CA VAL A 557 11.34 -11.59 -11.62
C VAL A 557 9.92 -11.73 -12.16
N THR A 558 8.92 -11.47 -11.32
CA THR A 558 7.52 -11.72 -11.68
C THR A 558 6.64 -10.50 -11.51
N HIS A 559 5.61 -10.43 -12.33
CA HIS A 559 4.51 -9.47 -12.24
C HIS A 559 3.18 -10.22 -12.16
N ARG A 560 2.24 -9.74 -11.33
CA ARG A 560 0.88 -10.30 -11.28
C ARG A 560 0.15 -10.09 -12.61
N ILE A 561 -0.70 -11.04 -12.97
CA ILE A 561 -1.53 -10.94 -14.17
C ILE A 561 -2.77 -10.12 -13.83
N GLN A 562 -3.08 -9.14 -14.66
CA GLN A 562 -4.33 -8.40 -14.57
C GLN A 562 -5.45 -9.19 -15.29
N GLY A 563 -6.51 -9.47 -14.55
CA GLY A 563 -7.69 -10.13 -15.12
C GLY A 563 -8.73 -9.14 -15.68
N PRO A 564 -9.76 -9.65 -16.32
CA PRO A 564 -9.99 -11.06 -16.68
C PRO A 564 -9.08 -11.56 -17.80
N THR A 565 -8.60 -10.67 -18.67
CA THR A 565 -7.66 -10.94 -19.76
C THR A 565 -6.63 -9.83 -19.83
N SER A 566 -5.39 -10.17 -20.12
CA SER A 566 -4.33 -9.17 -20.32
C SER A 566 -3.20 -9.68 -21.19
N THR A 567 -2.37 -8.76 -21.62
CA THR A 567 -1.21 -9.02 -22.47
C THR A 567 0.01 -8.37 -21.85
N ALA A 568 1.04 -9.17 -21.57
CA ALA A 568 2.37 -8.69 -21.24
C ALA A 568 3.28 -8.75 -22.46
N THR A 569 4.05 -7.68 -22.68
CA THR A 569 5.07 -7.60 -23.74
C THR A 569 6.38 -7.11 -23.12
N ILE A 570 7.48 -7.80 -23.40
CA ILE A 570 8.82 -7.32 -23.04
C ILE A 570 9.62 -6.98 -24.28
N GLU A 571 10.37 -5.89 -24.23
CA GLU A 571 11.45 -5.58 -25.19
C GLU A 571 12.77 -6.11 -24.60
N LEU A 572 13.33 -7.14 -25.23
CA LEU A 572 14.50 -7.87 -24.74
C LEU A 572 15.70 -7.63 -25.65
N ASP A 573 16.76 -7.05 -25.09
CA ASP A 573 18.09 -7.01 -25.69
C ASP A 573 18.86 -8.26 -25.23
N TYR A 574 19.13 -9.17 -26.18
CA TYR A 574 19.81 -10.44 -25.95
C TYR A 574 21.23 -10.48 -26.53
N SER A 575 21.78 -9.33 -26.93
CA SER A 575 23.07 -9.23 -27.60
C SER A 575 24.24 -9.75 -26.78
N THR A 576 24.10 -9.79 -25.45
CA THR A 576 25.16 -10.26 -24.53
C THR A 576 24.90 -11.66 -23.94
N MET A 577 23.97 -12.42 -24.51
CA MET A 577 23.80 -13.84 -24.20
C MET A 577 25.00 -14.67 -24.66
N ARG A 578 25.30 -15.72 -23.93
CA ARG A 578 26.33 -16.73 -24.24
C ARG A 578 25.69 -18.06 -24.63
N ASP A 579 26.48 -18.93 -25.21
CA ASP A 579 26.04 -20.29 -25.53
C ASP A 579 25.62 -21.00 -24.23
N GLY A 580 24.46 -21.66 -24.26
CA GLY A 580 23.83 -22.25 -23.11
C GLY A 580 22.82 -21.35 -22.39
N ASP A 581 22.71 -20.05 -22.73
CA ASP A 581 21.76 -19.15 -22.06
C ASP A 581 20.33 -19.32 -22.55
N ARG A 582 19.39 -19.10 -21.63
CA ARG A 582 17.95 -19.08 -21.85
C ARG A 582 17.37 -17.84 -21.20
N SER A 583 16.59 -17.06 -21.94
CA SER A 583 15.93 -15.87 -21.40
C SER A 583 14.57 -15.65 -22.06
N GLY A 584 13.59 -15.12 -21.32
CA GLY A 584 12.28 -14.89 -21.89
C GLY A 584 11.21 -14.45 -20.91
N LEU A 585 9.96 -14.66 -21.35
CA LEU A 585 8.71 -14.34 -20.65
C LEU A 585 7.91 -15.63 -20.46
N ALA A 586 7.64 -15.98 -19.20
CA ALA A 586 6.92 -17.19 -18.80
C ALA A 586 5.52 -16.88 -18.27
N MET A 587 4.61 -17.83 -18.51
CA MET A 587 3.43 -18.06 -17.68
C MET A 587 3.87 -18.99 -16.56
N LEU A 588 4.15 -18.43 -15.35
CA LEU A 588 4.79 -19.13 -14.25
C LEU A 588 3.78 -19.58 -13.20
N ARG A 589 3.74 -20.88 -12.92
CA ARG A 589 3.02 -21.55 -11.85
C ARG A 589 3.52 -23.02 -11.76
N GLN A 590 2.86 -23.93 -11.04
CA GLN A 590 3.24 -25.35 -11.01
C GLN A 590 3.14 -26.09 -12.37
N SER A 591 2.43 -25.54 -13.33
CA SER A 591 2.46 -25.91 -14.74
C SER A 591 2.76 -24.67 -15.52
N SER A 592 3.84 -24.65 -16.27
CA SER A 592 4.36 -23.43 -16.91
C SER A 592 4.65 -23.63 -18.41
N ALA A 593 4.66 -22.51 -19.11
CA ALA A 593 5.17 -22.40 -20.46
C ALA A 593 5.86 -21.03 -20.63
N TRP A 594 6.77 -20.92 -21.57
CA TRP A 594 7.44 -19.66 -21.82
C TRP A 594 7.75 -19.45 -23.32
N ILE A 595 7.85 -18.20 -23.70
CA ILE A 595 8.47 -17.73 -24.95
C ILE A 595 9.77 -17.04 -24.62
N GLY A 596 10.83 -17.31 -25.40
CA GLY A 596 12.13 -16.72 -25.09
C GLY A 596 13.17 -16.96 -26.16
N VAL A 597 14.37 -16.47 -25.88
CA VAL A 597 15.54 -16.65 -26.71
C VAL A 597 16.44 -17.71 -26.09
N ARG A 598 16.88 -18.66 -26.90
CA ARG A 598 17.95 -19.59 -26.56
C ARG A 598 19.14 -19.38 -27.48
N ARG A 599 20.35 -19.50 -26.94
CA ARG A 599 21.60 -19.46 -27.70
C ARG A 599 22.38 -20.74 -27.46
N ASP A 600 22.73 -21.43 -28.56
CA ASP A 600 23.52 -22.66 -28.55
C ASP A 600 24.44 -22.70 -29.76
N ASN A 601 25.72 -23.06 -29.58
CA ASN A 601 26.70 -23.20 -30.64
C ASN A 601 26.74 -22.00 -31.59
N GLY A 602 26.73 -20.79 -31.05
CA GLY A 602 26.73 -19.54 -31.81
C GLY A 602 25.40 -19.18 -32.48
N THR A 603 24.41 -20.06 -32.42
CA THR A 603 23.10 -19.84 -33.07
C THR A 603 22.08 -19.35 -32.05
N THR A 604 21.31 -18.33 -32.41
CA THR A 604 20.22 -17.76 -31.60
C THR A 604 18.86 -18.08 -32.22
N ARG A 605 17.94 -18.55 -31.39
CA ARG A 605 16.58 -18.87 -31.81
C ARG A 605 15.55 -18.30 -30.79
N VAL A 606 14.44 -17.81 -31.30
CA VAL A 606 13.24 -17.63 -30.48
C VAL A 606 12.51 -18.96 -30.41
N VAL A 607 12.09 -19.36 -29.20
CA VAL A 607 11.40 -20.64 -28.98
C VAL A 607 10.20 -20.46 -28.03
N MET A 608 9.20 -21.29 -28.22
CA MET A 608 8.13 -21.52 -27.25
C MET A 608 8.34 -22.90 -26.62
N THR A 609 8.40 -22.95 -25.29
CA THR A 609 8.57 -24.17 -24.51
C THR A 609 7.37 -24.36 -23.60
N ASN A 610 6.82 -25.57 -23.57
CA ASN A 610 5.72 -25.96 -22.69
C ASN A 610 6.08 -27.25 -21.91
N ASN A 611 5.13 -27.85 -21.21
CA ASN A 611 5.34 -29.06 -20.39
C ASN A 611 6.37 -28.87 -19.25
N LEU A 612 6.50 -27.65 -18.70
CA LEU A 612 7.15 -27.47 -17.43
C LEU A 612 6.15 -27.80 -16.34
N THR A 613 6.49 -28.72 -15.44
CA THR A 613 5.54 -29.21 -14.41
C THR A 613 6.25 -29.51 -13.09
N MET A 614 5.51 -29.32 -11.99
CA MET A 614 5.84 -29.79 -10.65
C MET A 614 4.82 -30.82 -10.15
N ASP A 615 5.23 -31.71 -9.27
CA ASP A 615 4.35 -32.65 -8.54
C ASP A 615 3.64 -31.95 -7.35
N SER A 616 2.91 -32.73 -6.55
CA SER A 616 2.21 -32.25 -5.36
C SER A 616 3.13 -31.84 -4.20
N ASN A 617 4.41 -32.17 -4.27
CA ASN A 617 5.45 -31.79 -3.32
C ASN A 617 6.32 -30.63 -3.87
N TRP A 618 5.90 -30.06 -4.99
CA TRP A 618 6.57 -28.95 -5.68
C TRP A 618 7.96 -29.31 -6.24
N ASN A 619 8.25 -30.61 -6.47
CA ASN A 619 9.43 -31.03 -7.19
C ASN A 619 9.18 -30.97 -8.69
N THR A 620 10.19 -30.56 -9.45
CA THR A 620 10.11 -30.50 -10.90
C THR A 620 9.98 -31.94 -11.48
N THR A 621 8.94 -32.16 -12.24
CA THR A 621 8.69 -33.42 -12.98
C THR A 621 8.85 -33.25 -14.48
N GLY A 622 8.86 -32.02 -14.98
CA GLY A 622 9.11 -31.66 -16.37
C GLY A 622 9.82 -30.32 -16.47
N THR A 623 10.96 -30.31 -17.20
CA THR A 623 11.75 -29.08 -17.43
C THR A 623 11.38 -28.35 -18.73
N GLY A 624 10.43 -28.89 -19.46
CA GLY A 624 9.88 -28.32 -20.68
C GLY A 624 10.35 -28.97 -21.98
N THR A 625 9.55 -28.81 -23.01
CA THR A 625 9.79 -29.29 -24.36
C THR A 625 9.60 -28.12 -25.32
N GLU A 626 10.52 -27.91 -26.28
CA GLU A 626 10.35 -26.94 -27.35
C GLU A 626 9.17 -27.36 -28.24
N ALA A 627 8.13 -26.54 -28.27
CA ALA A 627 6.93 -26.77 -29.08
C ALA A 627 7.00 -26.05 -30.44
N ALA A 628 7.75 -24.98 -30.53
CA ALA A 628 7.99 -24.22 -31.74
C ALA A 628 9.24 -23.35 -31.61
N GLY A 629 9.85 -23.00 -32.73
CA GLY A 629 11.00 -22.07 -32.73
C GLY A 629 11.36 -21.59 -34.14
N ALA A 630 12.00 -20.43 -34.18
CA ALA A 630 12.51 -19.78 -35.39
C ALA A 630 13.92 -19.18 -35.15
N ALA A 631 14.71 -19.08 -36.18
CA ALA A 631 15.99 -18.38 -36.13
C ALA A 631 15.76 -16.87 -35.98
N VAL A 632 16.55 -16.22 -35.11
CA VAL A 632 16.51 -14.77 -34.95
C VAL A 632 17.91 -14.18 -34.93
N SER A 633 18.03 -12.92 -35.36
CA SER A 633 19.29 -12.16 -35.40
C SER A 633 19.00 -10.70 -34.97
N GLY A 634 20.03 -9.88 -34.84
CA GLY A 634 19.88 -8.44 -34.56
C GLY A 634 19.97 -8.06 -33.08
N GLY A 635 20.03 -9.04 -32.14
CA GLY A 635 20.30 -8.77 -30.72
C GLY A 635 19.12 -8.22 -29.93
N ARG A 636 17.98 -7.90 -30.57
CA ARG A 636 16.78 -7.35 -29.94
C ARG A 636 15.50 -8.07 -30.41
N ILE A 637 14.55 -8.28 -29.51
CA ILE A 637 13.27 -8.94 -29.81
C ILE A 637 12.19 -8.46 -28.84
N TRP A 638 10.93 -8.45 -29.29
CA TRP A 638 9.77 -8.28 -28.42
C TRP A 638 9.09 -9.62 -28.22
N LEU A 639 8.89 -10.01 -26.96
CA LEU A 639 8.22 -11.24 -26.56
C LEU A 639 6.92 -10.89 -25.91
N ARG A 640 5.85 -11.58 -26.29
CA ARG A 640 4.49 -11.30 -25.82
C ARG A 640 3.80 -12.56 -25.32
N ALA A 641 3.11 -12.45 -24.17
CA ALA A 641 2.22 -13.46 -23.63
C ALA A 641 0.86 -12.82 -23.36
N SER A 642 -0.20 -13.33 -23.99
CA SER A 642 -1.60 -12.94 -23.72
C SER A 642 -2.27 -14.05 -22.94
N ALA A 643 -3.01 -13.73 -21.89
CA ALA A 643 -3.63 -14.69 -20.98
C ALA A 643 -5.09 -14.38 -20.68
N ASP A 644 -5.93 -15.41 -20.67
CA ASP A 644 -7.28 -15.41 -20.11
C ASP A 644 -7.25 -16.14 -18.78
N ILE A 645 -7.40 -15.40 -17.68
CA ILE A 645 -7.34 -15.93 -16.31
C ILE A 645 -8.71 -16.00 -15.61
N ARG A 646 -9.81 -15.90 -16.37
CA ARG A 646 -11.14 -16.11 -15.80
C ARG A 646 -11.24 -17.48 -15.13
N PRO A 647 -12.05 -17.63 -14.08
CA PRO A 647 -12.22 -18.91 -13.41
C PRO A 647 -12.65 -20.05 -14.33
N GLY A 648 -12.22 -21.26 -14.01
CA GLY A 648 -12.59 -22.48 -14.68
C GLY A 648 -11.48 -23.12 -15.52
N SER A 649 -11.74 -24.32 -16.04
CA SER A 649 -10.81 -25.07 -16.87
C SER A 649 -10.79 -24.56 -18.33
N GLY A 650 -9.76 -24.95 -19.09
CA GLY A 650 -9.64 -24.64 -20.51
C GLY A 650 -9.22 -23.20 -20.83
N ARG A 651 -8.89 -22.39 -19.83
CA ARG A 651 -8.33 -21.04 -20.03
C ARG A 651 -6.95 -21.13 -20.64
N GLN A 652 -6.60 -20.17 -21.48
CA GLN A 652 -5.41 -20.30 -22.32
C GLN A 652 -4.54 -19.04 -22.27
N ALA A 653 -3.23 -19.27 -22.40
CA ALA A 653 -2.26 -18.26 -22.80
C ALA A 653 -1.77 -18.53 -24.22
N ARG A 654 -1.41 -17.46 -24.95
CA ARG A 654 -0.83 -17.49 -26.28
C ARG A 654 0.45 -16.67 -26.31
N PHE A 655 1.41 -17.14 -27.12
CA PHE A 655 2.71 -16.52 -27.25
C PHE A 655 2.95 -16.00 -28.64
N SER A 656 3.58 -14.85 -28.75
CA SER A 656 4.02 -14.27 -30.02
C SER A 656 5.31 -13.46 -29.86
N TYR A 657 6.02 -13.25 -30.92
CA TYR A 657 7.24 -12.42 -30.95
C TYR A 657 7.22 -11.44 -32.11
N SER A 658 8.05 -10.43 -32.01
CA SER A 658 8.32 -9.46 -33.05
C SER A 658 9.79 -9.09 -33.09
N THR A 659 10.32 -8.79 -34.28
CA THR A 659 11.68 -8.27 -34.48
C THR A 659 11.70 -6.76 -34.77
N ASP A 660 10.53 -6.16 -34.97
CA ASP A 660 10.34 -4.72 -35.26
C ASP A 660 9.53 -3.98 -34.16
N GLY A 661 8.95 -4.74 -33.20
CA GLY A 661 8.11 -4.21 -32.11
C GLY A 661 6.69 -3.87 -32.55
N VAL A 662 6.34 -4.06 -33.82
CA VAL A 662 5.04 -3.71 -34.41
C VAL A 662 4.27 -4.95 -34.87
N SER A 663 4.91 -5.76 -35.70
CA SER A 663 4.31 -6.96 -36.31
C SER A 663 4.62 -8.20 -35.47
N PHE A 664 3.60 -8.79 -34.85
CA PHE A 664 3.76 -9.96 -34.00
C PHE A 664 3.37 -11.26 -34.68
N THR A 665 4.29 -12.23 -34.67
CA THR A 665 4.09 -13.58 -35.19
C THR A 665 3.78 -14.53 -34.03
N THR A 666 2.67 -15.25 -34.09
CA THR A 666 2.32 -16.30 -33.12
C THR A 666 3.39 -17.42 -33.14
N LEU A 667 3.81 -17.89 -31.99
CA LEU A 667 4.78 -18.96 -31.85
C LEU A 667 4.24 -20.08 -30.98
N GLY A 668 4.11 -21.25 -31.53
CA GLY A 668 3.64 -22.47 -30.87
C GLY A 668 2.13 -22.54 -30.60
N PRO A 669 1.70 -23.63 -29.98
CA PRO A 669 0.31 -23.84 -29.63
C PRO A 669 -0.12 -22.96 -28.44
N ALA A 670 -1.44 -22.82 -28.24
CA ALA A 670 -1.97 -22.26 -27.04
C ALA A 670 -1.59 -23.12 -25.82
N PHE A 671 -1.29 -22.46 -24.72
CA PHE A 671 -0.97 -23.12 -23.45
C PHE A 671 -2.21 -23.08 -22.54
N THR A 672 -2.71 -24.27 -22.16
CA THR A 672 -3.85 -24.36 -21.22
C THR A 672 -3.36 -24.13 -19.79
N LEU A 673 -3.96 -23.14 -19.14
CA LEU A 673 -3.65 -22.76 -17.77
C LEU A 673 -4.23 -23.77 -16.78
N ASN A 674 -3.39 -24.20 -15.84
CA ASN A 674 -3.81 -25.11 -14.76
C ASN A 674 -4.62 -24.33 -13.71
N ASN A 675 -5.84 -24.78 -13.40
CA ASN A 675 -6.75 -24.14 -12.45
C ASN A 675 -6.82 -24.84 -11.09
N ALA A 676 -5.94 -25.80 -10.80
CA ALA A 676 -5.88 -26.46 -9.50
C ALA A 676 -5.53 -25.48 -8.39
N TRP A 677 -6.27 -25.50 -7.28
CA TRP A 677 -6.14 -24.54 -6.20
C TRP A 677 -4.91 -24.77 -5.29
N GLN A 678 -4.37 -25.98 -5.27
CA GLN A 678 -3.35 -26.44 -4.31
C GLN A 678 -2.05 -25.63 -4.33
N PHE A 679 -1.76 -24.91 -5.41
CA PHE A 679 -0.64 -23.99 -5.46
C PHE A 679 -0.93 -22.66 -4.73
N PHE A 680 -2.16 -22.43 -4.33
CA PHE A 680 -2.68 -21.27 -3.59
C PHE A 680 -2.53 -19.89 -4.26
N MET A 681 -1.69 -19.77 -5.26
CA MET A 681 -1.45 -18.51 -5.99
C MET A 681 -1.87 -18.65 -7.45
N GLY A 682 -2.19 -17.52 -8.08
CA GLY A 682 -2.45 -17.40 -9.51
C GLY A 682 -1.19 -17.48 -10.36
N TYR A 683 -1.39 -17.56 -11.68
CA TYR A 683 -0.29 -17.40 -12.63
C TYR A 683 0.36 -16.02 -12.52
N ARG A 684 1.65 -15.98 -12.84
CA ARG A 684 2.41 -14.75 -12.97
C ARG A 684 3.11 -14.67 -14.33
N PHE A 685 3.31 -13.47 -14.84
CA PHE A 685 4.29 -13.21 -15.89
C PHE A 685 5.68 -13.24 -15.24
N GLY A 686 6.54 -14.16 -15.67
CA GLY A 686 7.89 -14.32 -15.15
C GLY A 686 8.94 -13.94 -16.20
N ILE A 687 9.84 -13.03 -15.88
CA ILE A 687 10.97 -12.66 -16.72
C ILE A 687 12.21 -13.33 -16.14
N PHE A 688 12.94 -14.09 -16.96
CA PHE A 688 14.04 -14.93 -16.50
C PHE A 688 15.28 -14.83 -17.40
N ASN A 689 16.45 -15.14 -16.82
CA ASN A 689 17.68 -15.37 -17.55
C ASN A 689 18.56 -16.38 -16.78
N TYR A 690 18.79 -17.57 -17.35
CA TYR A 690 19.63 -18.60 -16.74
C TYR A 690 20.55 -19.27 -17.77
N ALA A 691 21.62 -19.90 -17.30
CA ALA A 691 22.55 -20.66 -18.11
C ALA A 691 22.31 -22.16 -17.97
N THR A 692 22.48 -22.91 -19.05
CA THR A 692 22.49 -24.40 -19.00
C THR A 692 23.91 -24.97 -18.96
N GLN A 693 24.94 -24.15 -19.15
CA GLN A 693 26.35 -24.55 -19.21
C GLN A 693 27.17 -23.74 -18.19
N THR A 694 27.49 -22.49 -18.49
CA THR A 694 28.36 -21.63 -17.67
C THR A 694 27.75 -20.27 -17.47
N LEU A 695 27.93 -19.68 -16.28
CA LEU A 695 27.51 -18.31 -15.99
C LEU A 695 28.30 -17.28 -16.80
N GLY A 696 27.73 -16.09 -16.95
CA GLY A 696 28.41 -14.90 -17.48
C GLY A 696 27.71 -14.26 -18.66
N GLY A 697 26.63 -14.84 -19.17
CA GLY A 697 25.75 -14.17 -20.12
C GLY A 697 24.78 -13.22 -19.43
N ALA A 698 24.22 -12.31 -20.18
CA ALA A 698 23.28 -11.33 -19.68
C ALA A 698 22.26 -10.92 -20.75
N VAL A 699 21.14 -10.40 -20.29
CA VAL A 699 20.14 -9.72 -21.12
C VAL A 699 19.74 -8.40 -20.48
N THR A 700 19.12 -7.52 -21.27
CA THR A 700 18.50 -6.30 -20.75
C THR A 700 17.05 -6.23 -21.22
N VAL A 701 16.12 -6.23 -20.28
CA VAL A 701 14.70 -5.91 -20.55
C VAL A 701 14.58 -4.40 -20.56
N ARG A 702 14.38 -3.82 -21.73
CA ARG A 702 14.31 -2.37 -21.88
C ARG A 702 12.95 -1.80 -21.52
N ARG A 703 11.93 -2.62 -21.69
CA ARG A 703 10.55 -2.24 -21.42
C ARG A 703 9.72 -3.48 -21.12
N PHE A 704 8.81 -3.33 -20.20
CA PHE A 704 7.70 -4.22 -19.92
C PHE A 704 6.40 -3.44 -20.09
N ASP A 705 5.44 -3.97 -20.81
CA ASP A 705 4.10 -3.43 -20.96
C ASP A 705 3.07 -4.45 -20.50
N LEU A 706 2.16 -4.05 -19.62
CA LEU A 706 0.99 -4.81 -19.24
C LEU A 706 -0.25 -4.03 -19.66
N SER A 707 -1.02 -4.58 -20.58
CA SER A 707 -2.26 -3.97 -21.07
C SER A 707 -3.44 -4.92 -20.93
N THR A 708 -4.62 -4.34 -20.75
CA THR A 708 -5.91 -5.01 -20.89
C THR A 708 -6.55 -4.64 -22.22
N PRO A 709 -7.45 -5.48 -22.79
CA PRO A 709 -8.17 -5.20 -24.02
C PRO A 709 -8.97 -3.91 -23.96
#